data_cd206e54b0db579313182389b1e0c601
#
_entry.id   cd206e54b0db579313182389b1e0c601
#
_cell.length_a   1.000
_cell.length_b   1.000
_cell.length_c   1.000
_cell.angle_alpha   90.00
_cell.angle_beta   90.00
_cell.angle_gamma   90.00
#
_symmetry.space_group_name_H-M   'P 1'
#
loop_
_entity.id
_entity.type
_entity.pdbx_description
1 polymer ?
#
loop_
_entity_poly.entity_id
_entity_poly.type
_entity_poly.pdbx_seq_one_letter_code
_entity_poly.pdbx_strand_id
1 'polypeptide(L)'
;PLDTKLNEFTQGVNILEKDELDKARGATIAETLSDIPGVSESYFGPNANRPIIRGLDKNRVRMLQNGTDTFDVSAQSEDHAVPIDPLLVERIEVLRGSSALSYGSSSIGGAVNVIDRSIPTQPVSSPGASFRTSYNSANEGWSYGSFGYAGNDQWSFQINATDKDFKNYDAPVFVKPDENASSTVENSYGESETVGFGGARHWKGGYAGFSFSNYENTYGVPGEEGAKIELESDRLEIRSEFEVNDSDWLTGVELNFGYGDYLHSEFHLEEEEEDGNHSEEEHEPTKYLREGWEGRVAFKHEIGDLRGVLGFHGLFDELKIQGEESIFSGGEHNETNYVYGNITKEDSKKFAVFLVEEFDLSESTIVNGGIRWESFNRDLETNGSGISDDSTISASIGFTHELNEAWNFSSNVNYTERLPDTAELYSYGAHHATHAFEVGDPNLDKESAVGIEFILRKTVGNVTGQISAFHTEFDNYIFTEATGREHEGEEAGHHLPEMQYVAVDAEFQGIEAEVDWLALENPGWSLLLSAYGDVLSGKNKSENTYLPRIAPARLGLGFEVQADKITFGLDVTRVFKQSKIPVHAEEAGHDDDEEHGETPTAAYSMLNAYASYDLSFGDTEGELFIRGNNLTDELGYNHTSPATIKGYAPHPGASVEVGLGFDF
;
A
#
# COMPACT_ATOMS: atom_id res chain seq x y z
N PRO A 1 -2.46 18.87 2.43
CA PRO A 1 -3.07 19.96 3.19
C PRO A 1 -2.54 21.36 2.84
N LEU A 2 -1.27 21.50 2.44
CA LEU A 2 -0.73 22.75 1.89
C LEU A 2 -0.64 22.60 0.38
N ASP A 3 -0.98 23.65 -0.40
CA ASP A 3 -0.77 23.71 -1.86
C ASP A 3 0.72 23.93 -2.17
N THR A 4 1.54 23.00 -1.70
CA THR A 4 3.00 23.05 -1.81
C THR A 4 3.42 22.41 -3.13
N LYS A 5 4.25 23.08 -3.92
CA LYS A 5 4.79 22.51 -5.15
C LYS A 5 5.75 21.37 -4.81
N LEU A 6 5.86 20.39 -5.70
CA LEU A 6 6.72 19.20 -5.50
C LEU A 6 8.17 19.55 -5.14
N ASN A 7 8.71 20.65 -5.69
CA ASN A 7 10.06 21.12 -5.42
C ASN A 7 10.25 21.84 -4.07
N GLU A 8 9.16 22.15 -3.37
CA GLU A 8 9.15 22.82 -2.07
C GLU A 8 9.00 21.82 -0.91
N PHE A 9 8.66 20.54 -1.18
CA PHE A 9 8.61 19.52 -0.15
C PHE A 9 9.98 19.26 0.46
N THR A 10 10.04 19.25 1.78
CA THR A 10 11.28 18.97 2.54
C THR A 10 11.54 17.46 2.68
N GLN A 11 10.64 16.63 2.21
CA GLN A 11 10.71 15.16 2.29
C GLN A 11 10.51 14.50 0.94
N GLY A 12 10.81 13.19 0.89
CA GLY A 12 10.49 12.36 -0.24
C GLY A 12 8.97 12.23 -0.42
N VAL A 13 8.46 12.85 -1.46
CA VAL A 13 7.09 12.69 -1.93
C VAL A 13 7.16 12.26 -3.38
N ASN A 14 6.47 11.17 -3.73
CA ASN A 14 6.26 10.79 -5.12
C ASN A 14 4.77 10.94 -5.43
N ILE A 15 4.48 11.50 -6.59
CA ILE A 15 3.12 11.68 -7.09
C ILE A 15 3.08 11.06 -8.48
N LEU A 16 2.22 10.05 -8.67
CA LEU A 16 1.93 9.51 -9.99
C LEU A 16 0.65 10.16 -10.49
N GLU A 17 0.76 10.88 -11.58
CA GLU A 17 -0.37 11.51 -12.28
C GLU A 17 -0.73 10.73 -13.55
N LYS A 18 -1.80 11.13 -14.22
CA LYS A 18 -2.45 10.40 -15.32
C LYS A 18 -1.49 9.68 -16.28
N ASP A 19 -0.53 10.36 -16.86
CA ASP A 19 0.35 9.78 -17.89
C ASP A 19 1.33 8.73 -17.34
N GLU A 20 1.86 8.95 -16.13
CA GLU A 20 2.71 8.01 -15.42
C GLU A 20 1.90 6.83 -14.90
N LEU A 21 0.71 7.13 -14.35
CA LEU A 21 -0.22 6.13 -13.86
C LEU A 21 -0.70 5.19 -14.98
N ASP A 22 -1.02 5.72 -16.14
CA ASP A 22 -1.48 4.92 -17.29
C ASP A 22 -0.39 3.96 -17.78
N LYS A 23 0.89 4.30 -17.61
CA LYS A 23 2.03 3.41 -17.93
C LYS A 23 2.35 2.42 -16.82
N ALA A 24 2.25 2.82 -15.55
CA ALA A 24 2.62 2.00 -14.38
C ALA A 24 1.49 1.13 -13.84
N ARG A 25 0.26 1.31 -14.32
CA ARG A 25 -0.94 0.67 -13.78
C ARG A 25 -0.84 -0.85 -13.75
N GLY A 26 -0.79 -1.41 -12.56
CA GLY A 26 -0.82 -2.84 -12.27
C GLY A 26 -2.22 -3.33 -11.87
N ALA A 27 -2.32 -4.58 -11.46
CA ALA A 27 -3.55 -5.18 -10.93
C ALA A 27 -3.95 -4.55 -9.58
N THR A 28 -2.96 -4.18 -8.75
CA THR A 28 -3.14 -3.57 -7.43
C THR A 28 -2.45 -2.20 -7.33
N ILE A 29 -2.76 -1.45 -6.27
CA ILE A 29 -2.06 -0.18 -5.97
C ILE A 29 -0.58 -0.43 -5.65
N ALA A 30 -0.24 -1.51 -4.94
CA ALA A 30 1.14 -1.81 -4.59
C ALA A 30 1.98 -2.14 -5.83
N GLU A 31 1.45 -2.95 -6.75
CA GLU A 31 2.09 -3.24 -8.03
C GLU A 31 2.30 -1.96 -8.86
N THR A 32 1.28 -1.08 -8.90
CA THR A 32 1.37 0.22 -9.59
C THR A 32 2.51 1.11 -9.06
N LEU A 33 2.88 0.94 -7.80
CA LEU A 33 3.94 1.73 -7.13
C LEU A 33 5.31 1.03 -7.12
N SER A 34 5.42 -0.19 -7.63
CA SER A 34 6.60 -1.05 -7.48
C SER A 34 7.88 -0.48 -8.10
N ASP A 35 7.79 0.36 -9.13
CA ASP A 35 8.94 1.01 -9.77
C ASP A 35 9.43 2.29 -9.05
N ILE A 36 8.70 2.76 -8.03
CA ILE A 36 9.14 3.91 -7.23
C ILE A 36 10.31 3.49 -6.33
N PRO A 37 11.44 4.25 -6.33
CA PRO A 37 12.54 3.98 -5.41
C PRO A 37 12.11 3.95 -3.94
N GLY A 38 12.54 2.92 -3.21
CA GLY A 38 12.20 2.72 -1.80
C GLY A 38 10.78 2.19 -1.55
N VAL A 39 10.01 1.89 -2.59
CA VAL A 39 8.72 1.22 -2.50
C VAL A 39 8.84 -0.21 -3.05
N SER A 40 8.36 -1.17 -2.31
CA SER A 40 8.18 -2.57 -2.69
C SER A 40 6.78 -3.02 -2.31
N GLU A 41 6.45 -4.27 -2.54
CA GLU A 41 5.14 -4.82 -2.27
C GLU A 41 5.22 -6.10 -1.42
N SER A 42 4.18 -6.42 -0.67
CA SER A 42 4.08 -7.63 0.15
C SER A 42 3.68 -8.86 -0.65
N TYR A 43 3.77 -8.87 -1.93
CA TYR A 43 3.25 -9.78 -2.94
C TYR A 43 2.73 -11.13 -2.43
N PHE A 44 1.42 -11.29 -2.49
CA PHE A 44 0.68 -12.51 -2.18
C PHE A 44 -0.20 -12.92 -3.38
N GLY A 45 0.41 -13.00 -4.55
CA GLY A 45 -0.32 -13.17 -5.81
C GLY A 45 -0.88 -11.85 -6.38
N PRO A 46 -1.70 -11.90 -7.44
CA PRO A 46 -2.13 -10.71 -8.18
C PRO A 46 -3.24 -9.91 -7.47
N ASN A 47 -3.87 -10.42 -6.43
CA ASN A 47 -5.00 -9.77 -5.75
C ASN A 47 -4.60 -9.08 -4.45
N ALA A 48 -3.76 -9.72 -3.64
CA ALA A 48 -3.44 -9.26 -2.30
C ALA A 48 -2.01 -8.73 -2.24
N ASN A 49 -1.88 -7.42 -2.25
CA ASN A 49 -0.61 -6.72 -2.17
C ASN A 49 -0.77 -5.42 -1.41
N ARG A 50 0.17 -5.11 -0.53
CA ARG A 50 0.30 -3.81 0.10
C ARG A 50 1.63 -3.16 -0.23
N PRO A 51 1.69 -1.81 -0.33
CA PRO A 51 2.96 -1.12 -0.47
C PRO A 51 3.79 -1.25 0.82
N ILE A 52 5.07 -1.55 0.63
CA ILE A 52 6.10 -1.52 1.66
C ILE A 52 6.98 -0.31 1.37
N ILE A 53 7.09 0.63 2.31
CA ILE A 53 7.90 1.83 2.15
C ILE A 53 9.14 1.73 3.01
N ARG A 54 10.33 1.72 2.38
CA ARG A 54 11.62 1.65 3.08
C ARG A 54 11.75 0.47 4.06
N GLY A 55 11.12 -0.68 3.69
CA GLY A 55 11.08 -1.90 4.49
C GLY A 55 10.06 -1.88 5.63
N LEU A 56 9.18 -0.89 5.69
CA LEU A 56 8.12 -0.77 6.68
C LEU A 56 6.78 -1.10 6.02
N ASP A 57 6.01 -1.99 6.64
CA ASP A 57 4.77 -2.58 6.10
C ASP A 57 3.60 -2.51 7.08
N LYS A 58 2.51 -3.17 6.74
CA LYS A 58 1.29 -3.35 7.55
C LYS A 58 0.82 -2.00 8.13
N ASN A 59 0.60 -1.95 9.42
CA ASN A 59 0.13 -0.76 10.13
C ASN A 59 1.15 0.41 10.19
N ARG A 60 2.37 0.26 9.65
CA ARG A 60 3.36 1.34 9.53
C ARG A 60 3.19 2.16 8.24
N VAL A 61 2.47 1.60 7.24
CA VAL A 61 2.12 2.29 6.00
C VAL A 61 0.61 2.44 5.93
N ARG A 62 0.12 3.66 6.05
CA ARG A 62 -1.32 3.92 6.01
C ARG A 62 -1.82 3.99 4.57
N MET A 63 -2.82 3.15 4.24
CA MET A 63 -3.56 3.24 2.98
C MET A 63 -4.74 4.20 3.15
N LEU A 64 -4.88 5.11 2.21
CA LEU A 64 -5.92 6.13 2.21
C LEU A 64 -6.57 6.22 0.84
N GLN A 65 -7.87 6.44 0.83
CA GLN A 65 -8.61 6.84 -0.36
C GLN A 65 -9.19 8.23 -0.12
N ASN A 66 -8.83 9.18 -1.00
CA ASN A 66 -9.27 10.58 -0.89
C ASN A 66 -8.98 11.24 0.47
N GLY A 67 -7.92 10.80 1.17
CA GLY A 67 -7.48 11.35 2.45
C GLY A 67 -8.19 10.79 3.68
N THR A 68 -8.99 9.72 3.54
CA THR A 68 -9.63 8.97 4.62
C THR A 68 -9.25 7.49 4.57
N ASP A 69 -9.39 6.77 5.69
CA ASP A 69 -9.06 5.34 5.83
C ASP A 69 -9.82 4.50 4.81
N THR A 70 -9.24 3.39 4.37
CA THR A 70 -9.88 2.42 3.47
C THR A 70 -10.90 1.52 4.18
N PHE A 71 -10.90 1.51 5.52
CA PHE A 71 -11.77 0.71 6.38
C PHE A 71 -11.69 -0.80 6.10
N ASP A 72 -10.52 -1.30 5.71
CA ASP A 72 -10.25 -2.71 5.44
C ASP A 72 -9.42 -3.39 6.55
N VAL A 73 -9.19 -4.68 6.40
CA VAL A 73 -8.32 -5.47 7.29
C VAL A 73 -7.00 -5.88 6.61
N SER A 74 -6.65 -5.28 5.48
CA SER A 74 -5.46 -5.63 4.71
C SER A 74 -4.12 -5.39 5.43
N ALA A 75 -4.13 -4.62 6.52
CA ALA A 75 -2.96 -4.44 7.36
C ALA A 75 -2.77 -5.58 8.39
N GLN A 76 -3.76 -6.43 8.60
CA GLN A 76 -3.68 -7.54 9.55
C GLN A 76 -2.96 -8.74 8.93
N SER A 77 -3.25 -9.05 7.66
CA SER A 77 -2.62 -10.14 6.95
C SER A 77 -2.22 -9.74 5.52
N GLU A 78 -1.24 -10.43 4.98
CA GLU A 78 -0.68 -10.19 3.65
C GLU A 78 -1.59 -10.69 2.51
N ASP A 79 -2.43 -11.67 2.76
CA ASP A 79 -3.41 -12.23 1.82
C ASP A 79 -4.69 -11.38 1.69
N HIS A 80 -4.86 -10.38 2.55
CA HIS A 80 -6.00 -9.48 2.50
C HIS A 80 -5.80 -8.34 1.49
N ALA A 81 -6.67 -8.27 0.48
CA ALA A 81 -6.62 -7.24 -0.54
C ALA A 81 -7.02 -5.85 -0.02
N VAL A 82 -6.41 -4.81 -0.59
CA VAL A 82 -6.85 -3.42 -0.40
C VAL A 82 -8.02 -3.13 -1.34
N PRO A 83 -9.18 -2.65 -0.84
CA PRO A 83 -10.41 -2.50 -1.64
C PRO A 83 -10.37 -1.23 -2.51
N ILE A 84 -9.37 -1.07 -3.34
CA ILE A 84 -9.22 0.06 -4.27
C ILE A 84 -8.94 -0.47 -5.67
N ASP A 85 -9.79 -0.13 -6.64
CA ASP A 85 -9.56 -0.47 -8.03
C ASP A 85 -8.63 0.54 -8.72
N PRO A 86 -7.44 0.12 -9.21
CA PRO A 86 -6.51 1.01 -9.91
C PRO A 86 -7.09 1.66 -11.18
N LEU A 87 -8.14 1.10 -11.80
CA LEU A 87 -8.77 1.69 -13.00
C LEU A 87 -9.49 3.01 -12.71
N LEU A 88 -9.93 3.24 -11.47
CA LEU A 88 -10.63 4.47 -11.05
C LEU A 88 -9.72 5.57 -10.56
N VAL A 89 -8.43 5.26 -10.40
CA VAL A 89 -7.46 6.17 -9.81
C VAL A 89 -7.06 7.28 -10.76
N GLU A 90 -7.06 8.51 -10.27
CA GLU A 90 -6.59 9.71 -10.97
C GLU A 90 -5.16 10.08 -10.59
N ARG A 91 -4.80 9.89 -9.31
CA ARG A 91 -3.49 10.22 -8.77
C ARG A 91 -3.17 9.35 -7.55
N ILE A 92 -1.91 8.99 -7.39
CA ILE A 92 -1.41 8.34 -6.17
C ILE A 92 -0.30 9.22 -5.58
N GLU A 93 -0.40 9.46 -4.28
CA GLU A 93 0.57 10.22 -3.50
C GLU A 93 1.25 9.27 -2.51
N VAL A 94 2.56 9.09 -2.64
CA VAL A 94 3.38 8.36 -1.65
C VAL A 94 4.05 9.39 -0.75
N LEU A 95 3.58 9.48 0.49
CA LEU A 95 3.96 10.49 1.46
C LEU A 95 4.88 9.87 2.51
N ARG A 96 6.03 10.49 2.75
CA ARG A 96 7.00 10.03 3.76
C ARG A 96 7.24 11.11 4.81
N GLY A 97 7.70 10.74 6.00
CA GLY A 97 8.05 11.67 7.06
C GLY A 97 6.93 12.62 7.47
N SER A 98 7.17 13.93 7.57
CA SER A 98 6.18 14.89 8.07
C SER A 98 4.98 15.10 7.14
N SER A 99 5.07 14.79 5.86
CA SER A 99 3.93 14.81 4.94
C SER A 99 2.85 13.82 5.38
N ALA A 100 3.26 12.68 5.92
CA ALA A 100 2.35 11.64 6.42
C ALA A 100 1.77 11.96 7.81
N LEU A 101 2.40 12.85 8.59
CA LEU A 101 2.04 13.19 9.96
C LEU A 101 0.59 13.65 10.10
N SER A 102 0.07 14.38 9.10
CA SER A 102 -1.33 14.84 9.12
C SER A 102 -2.35 13.72 8.98
N TYR A 103 -1.94 12.50 8.60
CA TYR A 103 -2.82 11.37 8.34
C TYR A 103 -2.86 10.31 9.45
N GLY A 104 -1.94 10.32 10.40
CA GLY A 104 -2.01 9.44 11.58
C GLY A 104 -0.66 9.06 12.16
N SER A 105 -0.65 8.62 13.43
CA SER A 105 0.52 8.10 14.12
C SER A 105 1.03 6.78 13.51
N SER A 106 0.14 5.98 12.94
CA SER A 106 0.49 4.74 12.23
C SER A 106 1.23 4.98 10.89
N SER A 107 1.42 6.24 10.47
CA SER A 107 2.19 6.56 9.26
C SER A 107 3.71 6.67 9.52
N ILE A 108 4.28 5.85 10.41
CA ILE A 108 5.71 5.86 10.75
C ILE A 108 6.60 5.54 9.53
N GLY A 109 6.15 4.64 8.66
CA GLY A 109 6.75 4.35 7.35
C GLY A 109 6.30 5.30 6.25
N GLY A 110 5.12 5.89 6.40
CA GLY A 110 4.53 6.77 5.40
C GLY A 110 3.03 6.54 5.21
N ALA A 111 2.47 7.20 4.20
CA ALA A 111 1.10 6.99 3.77
C ALA A 111 1.03 6.95 2.23
N VAL A 112 0.15 6.11 1.72
CA VAL A 112 -0.24 6.08 0.31
C VAL A 112 -1.64 6.60 0.22
N ASN A 113 -1.81 7.77 -0.39
CA ASN A 113 -3.10 8.40 -0.59
C ASN A 113 -3.53 8.26 -2.05
N VAL A 114 -4.52 7.43 -2.28
CA VAL A 114 -5.11 7.22 -3.60
C VAL A 114 -6.23 8.21 -3.82
N ILE A 115 -6.12 9.01 -4.87
CA ILE A 115 -7.14 10.00 -5.24
C ILE A 115 -7.84 9.52 -6.48
N ASP A 116 -9.15 9.35 -6.38
CA ASP A 116 -10.03 8.97 -7.46
C ASP A 116 -10.90 10.16 -7.93
N ARG A 117 -11.74 9.91 -8.94
CA ARG A 117 -12.67 10.89 -9.50
C ARG A 117 -14.06 10.82 -8.90
N SER A 118 -14.25 10.11 -7.78
CA SER A 118 -15.58 9.84 -7.20
C SER A 118 -16.33 11.13 -6.83
N ILE A 119 -15.61 12.16 -6.38
CA ILE A 119 -16.19 13.49 -6.10
C ILE A 119 -15.60 14.52 -7.07
N PRO A 120 -16.39 15.10 -7.98
CA PRO A 120 -15.91 16.18 -8.85
C PRO A 120 -15.52 17.42 -8.06
N THR A 121 -14.22 17.72 -7.97
CA THR A 121 -13.69 18.89 -7.25
C THR A 121 -13.73 20.17 -8.07
N GLN A 122 -13.92 20.06 -9.40
CA GLN A 122 -14.03 21.18 -10.32
C GLN A 122 -15.38 21.14 -11.07
N PRO A 123 -15.92 22.31 -11.50
CA PRO A 123 -17.12 22.35 -12.32
C PRO A 123 -16.96 21.62 -13.63
N VAL A 124 -17.92 20.78 -13.96
CA VAL A 124 -18.01 20.09 -15.25
C VAL A 124 -18.86 20.92 -16.20
N SER A 125 -18.24 21.56 -17.20
CA SER A 125 -18.93 22.47 -18.13
C SER A 125 -19.68 21.76 -19.26
N SER A 126 -19.27 20.52 -19.60
CA SER A 126 -19.90 19.70 -20.66
C SER A 126 -19.91 18.23 -20.24
N PRO A 127 -20.95 17.47 -20.64
CA PRO A 127 -20.97 16.04 -20.40
C PRO A 127 -19.86 15.32 -21.18
N GLY A 128 -19.35 14.25 -20.60
CA GLY A 128 -18.37 13.39 -21.23
C GLY A 128 -18.41 12.00 -20.63
N ALA A 129 -17.68 11.09 -21.25
CA ALA A 129 -17.53 9.72 -20.79
C ALA A 129 -16.16 9.19 -21.17
N SER A 130 -15.63 8.26 -20.38
CA SER A 130 -14.45 7.47 -20.77
C SER A 130 -14.76 5.98 -20.65
N PHE A 131 -14.10 5.22 -21.51
CA PHE A 131 -14.17 3.76 -21.50
C PHE A 131 -12.76 3.21 -21.69
N ARG A 132 -12.40 2.20 -20.91
CA ARG A 132 -11.14 1.47 -21.04
C ARG A 132 -11.39 -0.02 -21.00
N THR A 133 -10.62 -0.79 -21.75
CA THR A 133 -10.60 -2.24 -21.68
C THR A 133 -9.21 -2.75 -21.99
N SER A 134 -8.80 -3.82 -21.33
CA SER A 134 -7.56 -4.52 -21.63
C SER A 134 -7.71 -6.03 -21.47
N TYR A 135 -6.80 -6.76 -22.11
CA TYR A 135 -6.62 -8.19 -21.99
C TYR A 135 -5.18 -8.51 -21.66
N ASN A 136 -4.95 -9.31 -20.64
CA ASN A 136 -3.62 -9.77 -20.22
C ASN A 136 -3.47 -11.28 -20.50
N SER A 137 -2.41 -11.66 -21.18
CA SER A 137 -2.17 -13.06 -21.55
C SER A 137 -1.56 -13.90 -20.42
N ALA A 138 -1.01 -13.30 -19.34
CA ALA A 138 -0.43 -14.05 -18.22
C ALA A 138 -1.49 -14.89 -17.48
N ASN A 139 -2.68 -14.34 -17.34
CA ASN A 139 -3.81 -14.92 -16.60
C ASN A 139 -5.11 -14.99 -17.41
N GLU A 140 -5.04 -14.84 -18.73
CA GLU A 140 -6.20 -14.76 -19.62
C GLU A 140 -7.25 -13.71 -19.18
N GLY A 141 -6.78 -12.65 -18.50
CA GLY A 141 -7.63 -11.72 -17.77
C GLY A 141 -8.17 -10.59 -18.64
N TRP A 142 -9.42 -10.21 -18.39
CA TRP A 142 -10.06 -9.04 -18.96
C TRP A 142 -10.30 -7.98 -17.89
N SER A 143 -10.14 -6.71 -18.29
CA SER A 143 -10.47 -5.56 -17.47
C SER A 143 -11.31 -4.57 -18.25
N TYR A 144 -12.35 -4.05 -17.64
CA TYR A 144 -13.25 -3.04 -18.18
C TYR A 144 -13.43 -1.91 -17.20
N GLY A 145 -13.37 -0.67 -17.67
CA GLY A 145 -13.64 0.51 -16.89
C GLY A 145 -14.49 1.50 -17.69
N SER A 146 -15.48 2.06 -17.05
CA SER A 146 -16.31 3.12 -17.62
C SER A 146 -16.52 4.24 -16.61
N PHE A 147 -16.50 5.47 -17.13
CA PHE A 147 -16.67 6.67 -16.33
C PHE A 147 -17.52 7.66 -17.13
N GLY A 148 -18.55 8.22 -16.50
CA GLY A 148 -19.42 9.22 -17.12
C GLY A 148 -19.55 10.43 -16.21
N TYR A 149 -19.53 11.63 -16.77
CA TYR A 149 -19.68 12.86 -16.02
C TYR A 149 -20.57 13.87 -16.75
N ALA A 150 -21.29 14.67 -15.98
CA ALA A 150 -22.14 15.74 -16.52
C ALA A 150 -22.32 16.84 -15.48
N GLY A 151 -22.55 18.07 -15.93
CA GLY A 151 -22.75 19.15 -15.00
C GLY A 151 -22.92 20.52 -15.65
N ASN A 152 -22.70 21.53 -14.85
CA ASN A 152 -22.63 22.93 -15.20
C ASN A 152 -21.76 23.67 -14.18
N ASP A 153 -21.66 25.00 -14.29
CA ASP A 153 -20.82 25.83 -13.41
C ASP A 153 -21.13 25.70 -11.90
N GLN A 154 -22.29 25.14 -11.52
CA GLN A 154 -22.73 25.01 -10.13
C GLN A 154 -22.85 23.57 -9.63
N TRP A 155 -23.08 22.61 -10.51
CA TRP A 155 -23.33 21.21 -10.17
C TRP A 155 -22.56 20.29 -11.11
N SER A 156 -21.91 19.32 -10.54
CA SER A 156 -21.23 18.25 -11.27
C SER A 156 -21.64 16.89 -10.71
N PHE A 157 -21.82 15.92 -11.58
CA PHE A 157 -22.17 14.54 -11.25
C PHE A 157 -21.26 13.60 -12.02
N GLN A 158 -20.97 12.46 -11.44
CA GLN A 158 -20.22 11.38 -12.06
C GLN A 158 -20.83 10.03 -11.71
N ILE A 159 -20.61 9.04 -12.60
CA ILE A 159 -20.84 7.62 -12.36
C ILE A 159 -19.63 6.85 -12.86
N ASN A 160 -19.29 5.74 -12.24
CA ASN A 160 -18.25 4.84 -12.69
C ASN A 160 -18.65 3.38 -12.47
N ALA A 161 -18.06 2.50 -13.28
CA ALA A 161 -18.14 1.06 -13.09
C ALA A 161 -16.87 0.41 -13.64
N THR A 162 -16.37 -0.59 -12.94
CA THR A 162 -15.27 -1.45 -13.38
C THR A 162 -15.65 -2.90 -13.22
N ASP A 163 -15.04 -3.75 -14.03
CA ASP A 163 -15.19 -5.20 -14.00
C ASP A 163 -13.84 -5.82 -14.41
N LYS A 164 -13.36 -6.79 -13.64
CA LYS A 164 -12.15 -7.55 -13.91
C LYS A 164 -12.42 -9.02 -13.64
N ASP A 165 -11.95 -9.88 -14.54
CA ASP A 165 -12.02 -11.33 -14.41
C ASP A 165 -10.73 -11.93 -14.98
N PHE A 166 -10.05 -12.78 -14.21
CA PHE A 166 -8.84 -13.44 -14.64
C PHE A 166 -8.67 -14.81 -13.95
N LYS A 167 -7.98 -15.69 -14.67
CA LYS A 167 -7.66 -17.05 -14.23
C LYS A 167 -6.33 -17.09 -13.49
N ASN A 168 -5.91 -18.28 -13.07
CA ASN A 168 -4.57 -18.53 -12.58
C ASN A 168 -3.54 -18.05 -13.59
N TYR A 169 -2.46 -17.42 -13.11
CA TYR A 169 -1.42 -16.92 -13.99
C TYR A 169 -0.32 -17.92 -14.27
N ASP A 170 0.28 -17.79 -15.46
CA ASP A 170 1.44 -18.57 -15.85
C ASP A 170 2.74 -17.88 -15.40
N ALA A 171 3.68 -18.68 -14.88
CA ALA A 171 5.02 -18.28 -14.47
C ALA A 171 6.07 -19.10 -15.22
N PRO A 172 7.35 -18.68 -15.28
CA PRO A 172 8.42 -19.55 -15.72
C PRO A 172 8.45 -20.82 -14.86
N VAL A 173 8.92 -21.94 -15.45
CA VAL A 173 8.91 -23.21 -14.71
C VAL A 173 9.61 -23.07 -13.35
N PHE A 174 8.89 -23.36 -12.28
CA PHE A 174 9.36 -23.30 -10.90
C PHE A 174 9.03 -24.61 -10.17
N VAL A 175 9.65 -24.84 -9.03
CA VAL A 175 9.39 -25.99 -8.17
C VAL A 175 8.74 -25.47 -6.90
N LYS A 176 7.51 -25.90 -6.65
CA LYS A 176 6.81 -25.63 -5.40
C LYS A 176 7.48 -26.39 -4.25
N PRO A 177 7.45 -25.87 -3.02
CA PRO A 177 7.82 -26.66 -1.86
C PRO A 177 7.03 -27.99 -1.87
N ASP A 178 7.72 -29.12 -1.65
CA ASP A 178 7.19 -30.48 -1.56
C ASP A 178 6.42 -31.05 -2.76
N GLU A 179 6.45 -30.35 -3.91
CA GLU A 179 5.73 -30.74 -5.11
C GLU A 179 6.62 -30.87 -6.36
N ASN A 180 5.98 -31.24 -7.48
CA ASN A 180 6.60 -31.29 -8.79
C ASN A 180 6.72 -29.89 -9.41
N ALA A 181 7.58 -29.75 -10.43
CA ALA A 181 7.70 -28.53 -11.21
C ALA A 181 6.37 -28.14 -11.87
N SER A 182 6.00 -26.88 -11.76
CA SER A 182 4.84 -26.26 -12.38
C SER A 182 5.23 -25.06 -13.24
N SER A 183 4.36 -24.62 -14.13
CA SER A 183 4.43 -23.35 -14.84
C SER A 183 3.18 -22.49 -14.62
N THR A 184 2.23 -22.96 -13.81
CA THR A 184 1.02 -22.21 -13.45
C THR A 184 1.01 -22.06 -11.93
N VAL A 185 0.74 -20.85 -11.46
CA VAL A 185 0.52 -20.56 -10.05
C VAL A 185 -0.96 -20.82 -9.77
N GLU A 186 -1.23 -21.95 -9.12
CA GLU A 186 -2.58 -22.35 -8.79
C GLU A 186 -3.18 -21.46 -7.73
N ASN A 187 -4.51 -21.41 -7.71
CA ASN A 187 -5.29 -20.57 -6.80
C ASN A 187 -4.91 -19.08 -6.81
N SER A 188 -4.55 -18.57 -7.99
CA SER A 188 -4.19 -17.15 -8.20
C SER A 188 -5.20 -16.38 -9.06
N TYR A 189 -6.38 -16.96 -9.29
CA TYR A 189 -7.49 -16.36 -10.02
C TYR A 189 -8.14 -15.22 -9.22
N GLY A 190 -8.95 -14.39 -9.90
CA GLY A 190 -9.76 -13.39 -9.23
C GLY A 190 -10.76 -12.72 -10.14
N GLU A 191 -11.83 -12.20 -9.53
CA GLU A 191 -12.82 -11.34 -10.17
C GLU A 191 -13.15 -10.16 -9.26
N SER A 192 -13.28 -8.97 -9.80
CA SER A 192 -13.69 -7.81 -9.02
C SER A 192 -14.58 -6.85 -9.79
N GLU A 193 -15.54 -6.28 -9.10
CA GLU A 193 -16.46 -5.29 -9.63
C GLU A 193 -16.46 -4.03 -8.75
N THR A 194 -16.58 -2.86 -9.38
CA THR A 194 -16.81 -1.61 -8.66
C THR A 194 -17.92 -0.84 -9.36
N VAL A 195 -18.82 -0.30 -8.56
CA VAL A 195 -19.84 0.65 -9.03
C VAL A 195 -19.84 1.86 -8.11
N GLY A 196 -19.80 3.07 -8.69
CA GLY A 196 -19.79 4.28 -7.90
C GLY A 196 -20.55 5.42 -8.56
N PHE A 197 -21.02 6.34 -7.74
CA PHE A 197 -21.57 7.61 -8.18
C PHE A 197 -21.21 8.72 -7.21
N GLY A 198 -21.15 9.94 -7.70
CA GLY A 198 -20.91 11.11 -6.88
C GLY A 198 -21.39 12.39 -7.50
N GLY A 199 -21.37 13.42 -6.71
CA GLY A 199 -21.76 14.74 -7.16
C GLY A 199 -21.24 15.84 -6.25
N ALA A 200 -21.12 17.03 -6.80
CA ALA A 200 -20.65 18.19 -6.09
C ALA A 200 -21.41 19.45 -6.48
N ARG A 201 -21.53 20.36 -5.54
CA ARG A 201 -21.95 21.74 -5.74
C ARG A 201 -20.74 22.65 -5.68
N HIS A 202 -20.62 23.51 -6.66
CA HIS A 202 -19.55 24.49 -6.78
C HIS A 202 -20.07 25.92 -6.54
N TRP A 203 -19.25 26.76 -5.95
CA TRP A 203 -19.49 28.20 -5.80
C TRP A 203 -18.15 28.94 -5.89
N LYS A 204 -18.19 30.24 -5.94
CA LYS A 204 -16.96 31.04 -5.97
C LYS A 204 -16.16 30.80 -4.67
N GLY A 205 -14.97 30.22 -4.80
CA GLY A 205 -14.06 29.94 -3.69
C GLY A 205 -14.31 28.61 -2.96
N GLY A 206 -15.01 27.63 -3.59
CA GLY A 206 -15.10 26.31 -2.96
C GLY A 206 -16.09 25.35 -3.59
N TYR A 207 -16.14 24.16 -3.01
CA TYR A 207 -17.09 23.11 -3.37
C TYR A 207 -17.50 22.28 -2.14
N ALA A 208 -18.60 21.57 -2.27
CA ALA A 208 -19.00 20.48 -1.38
C ALA A 208 -19.56 19.34 -2.22
N GLY A 209 -19.04 18.15 -2.01
CA GLY A 209 -19.42 16.96 -2.77
C GLY A 209 -19.56 15.74 -1.90
N PHE A 210 -20.15 14.71 -2.48
CA PHE A 210 -20.32 13.40 -1.88
C PHE A 210 -20.12 12.31 -2.95
N SER A 211 -19.75 11.12 -2.50
CA SER A 211 -19.73 9.91 -3.33
C SER A 211 -20.19 8.70 -2.54
N PHE A 212 -20.68 7.70 -3.28
CA PHE A 212 -20.90 6.35 -2.80
C PHE A 212 -20.26 5.38 -3.79
N SER A 213 -19.61 4.35 -3.28
CA SER A 213 -19.06 3.24 -4.06
C SER A 213 -19.28 1.92 -3.34
N ASN A 214 -19.52 0.88 -4.13
CA ASN A 214 -19.47 -0.52 -3.73
C ASN A 214 -18.34 -1.18 -4.51
N TYR A 215 -17.53 -1.97 -3.82
CA TYR A 215 -16.44 -2.79 -4.37
C TYR A 215 -16.62 -4.22 -3.90
N GLU A 216 -16.63 -5.16 -4.84
CA GLU A 216 -16.67 -6.59 -4.58
C GLU A 216 -15.43 -7.25 -5.19
N ASN A 217 -14.84 -8.23 -4.51
CA ASN A 217 -13.70 -8.98 -5.00
C ASN A 217 -13.74 -10.41 -4.48
N THR A 218 -13.62 -11.37 -5.39
CA THR A 218 -13.49 -12.81 -5.08
C THR A 218 -12.19 -13.32 -5.66
N TYR A 219 -11.33 -13.92 -4.85
CA TYR A 219 -10.03 -14.39 -5.31
C TYR A 219 -9.53 -15.60 -4.54
N GLY A 220 -8.65 -16.37 -5.20
CA GLY A 220 -7.90 -17.46 -4.60
C GLY A 220 -6.61 -16.98 -3.92
N VAL A 221 -6.11 -17.80 -3.01
CA VAL A 221 -4.88 -17.55 -2.23
C VAL A 221 -3.79 -18.51 -2.72
N PRO A 222 -2.71 -18.04 -3.40
CA PRO A 222 -1.62 -18.91 -3.82
C PRO A 222 -0.94 -19.62 -2.63
N GLY A 223 -0.66 -20.90 -2.80
CA GLY A 223 -0.03 -21.72 -1.76
C GLY A 223 -1.02 -22.49 -0.90
N GLU A 224 -2.30 -22.17 -0.96
CA GLU A 224 -3.35 -22.86 -0.22
C GLU A 224 -4.43 -23.36 -1.20
N GLU A 225 -4.47 -24.67 -1.42
CA GLU A 225 -5.40 -25.28 -2.38
C GLU A 225 -6.84 -25.13 -1.88
N GLY A 226 -7.71 -24.57 -2.74
CA GLY A 226 -9.13 -24.39 -2.42
C GLY A 226 -9.45 -23.20 -1.52
N ALA A 227 -8.48 -22.49 -0.97
CA ALA A 227 -8.73 -21.28 -0.22
C ALA A 227 -9.28 -20.16 -1.12
N LYS A 228 -10.35 -19.52 -0.67
CA LYS A 228 -11.03 -18.45 -1.39
C LYS A 228 -11.39 -17.32 -0.44
N ILE A 229 -11.16 -16.10 -0.88
CA ILE A 229 -11.56 -14.91 -0.16
C ILE A 229 -12.65 -14.18 -0.94
N GLU A 230 -13.73 -13.81 -0.23
CA GLU A 230 -14.78 -12.93 -0.72
C GLU A 230 -14.77 -11.63 0.08
N LEU A 231 -14.67 -10.51 -0.61
CA LEU A 231 -14.57 -9.19 -0.04
C LEU A 231 -15.65 -8.29 -0.61
N GLU A 232 -16.36 -7.57 0.27
CA GLU A 232 -17.33 -6.52 -0.08
C GLU A 232 -17.01 -5.25 0.72
N SER A 233 -17.02 -4.09 0.06
CA SER A 233 -16.77 -2.80 0.69
C SER A 233 -17.72 -1.73 0.16
N ASP A 234 -18.58 -1.26 1.03
CA ASP A 234 -19.43 -0.10 0.80
C ASP A 234 -18.80 1.15 1.41
N ARG A 235 -18.71 2.23 0.61
CA ARG A 235 -18.06 3.46 1.03
C ARG A 235 -18.91 4.69 0.71
N LEU A 236 -19.06 5.57 1.70
CA LEU A 236 -19.64 6.90 1.56
C LEU A 236 -18.59 7.95 1.91
N GLU A 237 -18.41 8.94 1.05
CA GLU A 237 -17.50 10.06 1.29
C GLU A 237 -18.21 11.41 1.16
N ILE A 238 -17.78 12.38 1.97
CA ILE A 238 -18.14 13.80 1.85
C ILE A 238 -16.86 14.61 1.89
N ARG A 239 -16.66 15.47 0.89
CA ARG A 239 -15.54 16.40 0.84
C ARG A 239 -16.04 17.81 0.59
N SER A 240 -15.42 18.76 1.27
CA SER A 240 -15.69 20.17 1.06
C SER A 240 -14.42 20.98 1.28
N GLU A 241 -14.20 21.93 0.40
CA GLU A 241 -13.13 22.92 0.55
C GLU A 241 -13.70 24.28 0.21
N PHE A 242 -13.36 25.29 1.02
CA PHE A 242 -13.78 26.65 0.77
C PHE A 242 -12.77 27.68 1.28
N GLU A 243 -12.58 28.72 0.49
CA GLU A 243 -11.79 29.90 0.82
C GLU A 243 -12.50 30.78 1.81
N VAL A 244 -11.76 31.36 2.75
CA VAL A 244 -12.27 32.36 3.70
C VAL A 244 -11.69 33.71 3.31
N ASN A 245 -12.53 34.56 2.68
CA ASN A 245 -12.09 35.83 2.11
C ASN A 245 -12.17 37.02 3.08
N ASP A 246 -12.88 36.89 4.19
CA ASP A 246 -13.15 37.99 5.14
C ASP A 246 -12.28 37.90 6.42
N SER A 247 -11.18 37.15 6.40
CA SER A 247 -10.26 36.99 7.53
C SER A 247 -8.85 37.41 7.15
N ASP A 248 -8.15 38.05 8.08
CA ASP A 248 -6.76 38.48 7.89
C ASP A 248 -5.74 37.33 8.08
N TRP A 249 -6.19 36.19 8.58
CA TRP A 249 -5.29 35.07 8.90
C TRP A 249 -5.81 33.69 8.48
N LEU A 250 -7.14 33.45 8.49
CA LEU A 250 -7.75 32.19 8.05
C LEU A 250 -8.02 32.27 6.55
N THR A 251 -7.35 31.41 5.77
CA THR A 251 -7.44 31.43 4.30
C THR A 251 -8.39 30.38 3.73
N GLY A 252 -8.60 29.26 4.45
CA GLY A 252 -9.48 28.21 3.97
C GLY A 252 -9.87 27.20 5.04
N VAL A 253 -10.89 26.41 4.73
CA VAL A 253 -11.32 25.27 5.54
C VAL A 253 -11.54 24.08 4.63
N GLU A 254 -11.01 22.93 5.04
CA GLU A 254 -11.17 21.64 4.37
C GLU A 254 -11.88 20.67 5.31
N LEU A 255 -12.86 19.93 4.77
CA LEU A 255 -13.64 18.92 5.46
C LEU A 255 -13.59 17.63 4.67
N ASN A 256 -13.15 16.55 5.31
CA ASN A 256 -13.23 15.21 4.77
C ASN A 256 -13.96 14.32 5.76
N PHE A 257 -14.89 13.53 5.27
CA PHE A 257 -15.64 12.55 6.04
C PHE A 257 -15.75 11.28 5.20
N GLY A 258 -15.45 10.13 5.80
CA GLY A 258 -15.59 8.80 5.23
C GLY A 258 -16.42 7.91 6.16
N TYR A 259 -17.24 7.06 5.59
CA TYR A 259 -17.90 5.93 6.23
C TYR A 259 -17.60 4.70 5.38
N GLY A 260 -17.24 3.59 6.01
CA GLY A 260 -17.01 2.31 5.38
C GLY A 260 -17.77 1.21 6.11
N ASP A 261 -18.32 0.28 5.33
CA ASP A 261 -18.87 -1.01 5.75
C ASP A 261 -18.17 -2.09 4.93
N TYR A 262 -17.43 -2.95 5.60
CA TYR A 262 -16.52 -3.90 4.98
C TYR A 262 -16.77 -5.30 5.52
N LEU A 263 -16.90 -6.25 4.61
CA LEU A 263 -17.00 -7.68 4.89
C LEU A 263 -15.87 -8.41 4.15
N HIS A 264 -15.15 -9.23 4.87
CA HIS A 264 -14.12 -10.13 4.35
C HIS A 264 -14.43 -11.54 4.87
N SER A 265 -14.54 -12.52 3.98
CA SER A 265 -14.85 -13.90 4.30
C SER A 265 -13.78 -14.81 3.72
N GLU A 266 -13.15 -15.62 4.56
CA GLU A 266 -12.13 -16.59 4.21
C GLU A 266 -12.75 -17.99 4.23
N PHE A 267 -12.66 -18.69 3.13
CA PHE A 267 -13.17 -20.03 2.95
C PHE A 267 -11.99 -20.99 2.77
N HIS A 268 -12.01 -22.08 3.51
CA HIS A 268 -11.04 -23.16 3.40
C HIS A 268 -11.79 -24.44 3.02
N LEU A 269 -11.14 -25.31 2.24
CA LEU A 269 -11.66 -26.64 1.92
C LEU A 269 -10.89 -27.66 2.76
N GLU A 270 -11.57 -28.44 3.57
CA GLU A 270 -10.98 -29.62 4.19
C GLU A 270 -11.25 -30.88 3.37
N GLU A 271 -10.20 -31.66 3.15
CA GLU A 271 -10.31 -33.00 2.61
C GLU A 271 -10.63 -34.00 3.76
N GLU A 272 -11.89 -34.38 3.92
CA GLU A 272 -12.23 -35.50 4.82
C GLU A 272 -12.03 -36.85 4.15
N GLU A 273 -11.11 -37.65 4.68
CA GLU A 273 -10.98 -39.07 4.37
C GLU A 273 -11.93 -39.92 5.23
N GLU A 274 -13.21 -40.02 4.92
CA GLU A 274 -14.08 -41.03 5.48
C GLU A 274 -14.11 -42.31 4.60
N ASP A 275 -13.58 -43.39 5.13
CA ASP A 275 -13.65 -44.76 4.55
C ASP A 275 -13.15 -44.90 3.08
N GLY A 276 -12.12 -44.12 2.68
CA GLY A 276 -11.55 -44.16 1.31
C GLY A 276 -12.41 -43.45 0.27
N ASN A 277 -13.25 -42.52 0.68
CA ASN A 277 -13.99 -41.61 -0.16
C ASN A 277 -13.60 -40.18 0.23
N HIS A 278 -12.95 -39.47 -0.68
CA HIS A 278 -12.64 -38.04 -0.50
C HIS A 278 -13.95 -37.28 -0.64
N SER A 279 -14.36 -36.56 0.39
CA SER A 279 -15.40 -35.54 0.33
C SER A 279 -14.79 -34.19 0.72
N GLU A 280 -14.96 -33.17 -0.12
CA GLU A 280 -14.67 -31.81 0.22
C GLU A 280 -15.86 -31.26 1.02
N GLU A 281 -15.65 -30.84 2.27
CA GLU A 281 -16.65 -30.11 3.05
C GLU A 281 -16.17 -28.63 3.18
N GLU A 282 -17.04 -27.70 2.82
CA GLU A 282 -16.81 -26.27 2.99
C GLU A 282 -17.16 -25.90 4.44
N HIS A 283 -16.16 -25.46 5.21
CA HIS A 283 -16.36 -24.98 6.59
C HIS A 283 -17.06 -23.65 6.65
N GLU A 284 -17.63 -23.31 7.82
CA GLU A 284 -18.15 -21.95 8.03
C GLU A 284 -16.99 -20.96 7.92
N PRO A 285 -17.06 -19.96 7.00
CA PRO A 285 -15.95 -19.07 6.73
C PRO A 285 -15.60 -18.20 7.94
N THR A 286 -14.32 -17.93 8.11
CA THR A 286 -13.86 -16.84 8.99
C THR A 286 -14.25 -15.50 8.37
N LYS A 287 -14.94 -14.67 9.15
CA LYS A 287 -15.45 -13.37 8.69
C LYS A 287 -14.88 -12.23 9.53
N TYR A 288 -14.40 -11.23 8.83
CA TYR A 288 -14.02 -9.93 9.39
C TYR A 288 -15.04 -8.89 8.91
N LEU A 289 -15.80 -8.34 9.83
CA LEU A 289 -16.77 -7.27 9.56
C LEU A 289 -16.23 -5.98 10.19
N ARG A 290 -15.90 -4.99 9.37
CA ARG A 290 -15.41 -3.70 9.87
C ARG A 290 -16.34 -2.57 9.42
N GLU A 291 -16.92 -1.87 10.37
CA GLU A 291 -17.78 -0.71 10.13
C GLU A 291 -17.18 0.51 10.84
N GLY A 292 -17.09 1.64 10.15
CA GLY A 292 -16.50 2.80 10.78
C GLY A 292 -16.74 4.13 10.07
N TRP A 293 -16.37 5.19 10.76
CA TRP A 293 -16.40 6.56 10.22
C TRP A 293 -15.17 7.34 10.64
N GLU A 294 -14.70 8.13 9.72
CA GLU A 294 -13.58 9.03 9.90
C GLU A 294 -13.99 10.46 9.52
N GLY A 295 -13.57 11.42 10.31
CA GLY A 295 -13.79 12.82 10.03
C GLY A 295 -12.54 13.65 10.26
N ARG A 296 -12.24 14.53 9.32
CA ARG A 296 -11.11 15.46 9.40
C ARG A 296 -11.56 16.86 9.03
N VAL A 297 -11.15 17.82 9.86
CA VAL A 297 -11.35 19.26 9.64
C VAL A 297 -10.00 19.93 9.69
N ALA A 298 -9.65 20.70 8.65
CA ALA A 298 -8.41 21.43 8.56
C ALA A 298 -8.65 22.91 8.29
N PHE A 299 -8.04 23.78 9.11
CA PHE A 299 -8.09 25.23 9.00
C PHE A 299 -6.76 25.73 8.43
N LYS A 300 -6.80 26.19 7.18
CA LYS A 300 -5.65 26.76 6.49
C LYS A 300 -5.48 28.21 6.93
N HIS A 301 -4.26 28.61 7.28
CA HIS A 301 -3.98 29.98 7.74
C HIS A 301 -2.69 30.53 7.16
N GLU A 302 -2.61 31.85 7.08
CA GLU A 302 -1.44 32.61 6.64
C GLU A 302 -1.29 33.86 7.52
N ILE A 303 -0.11 34.04 8.13
CA ILE A 303 0.22 35.16 9.01
C ILE A 303 1.61 35.68 8.65
N GLY A 304 1.67 36.69 7.75
CA GLY A 304 2.94 37.16 7.21
C GLY A 304 3.63 36.06 6.39
N ASP A 305 4.86 35.68 6.76
CA ASP A 305 5.64 34.65 6.09
C ASP A 305 5.38 33.24 6.63
N LEU A 306 4.45 33.11 7.57
CA LEU A 306 4.04 31.84 8.15
C LEU A 306 2.72 31.38 7.52
N ARG A 307 2.70 30.19 6.94
CA ARG A 307 1.50 29.53 6.43
C ARG A 307 1.38 28.12 7.02
N GLY A 308 0.18 27.71 7.33
CA GLY A 308 0.01 26.43 8.01
C GLY A 308 -1.40 25.90 8.01
N VAL A 309 -1.54 24.76 8.67
CA VAL A 309 -2.79 24.04 8.84
C VAL A 309 -2.92 23.55 10.28
N LEU A 310 -3.97 23.98 10.97
CA LEU A 310 -4.42 23.37 12.21
C LEU A 310 -5.56 22.41 11.92
N GLY A 311 -5.43 21.14 12.29
CA GLY A 311 -6.43 20.13 12.01
C GLY A 311 -6.86 19.33 13.21
N PHE A 312 -8.09 18.83 13.10
CA PHE A 312 -8.72 17.90 14.03
C PHE A 312 -9.13 16.66 13.25
N HIS A 313 -8.93 15.50 13.84
CA HIS A 313 -9.17 14.22 13.21
C HIS A 313 -9.81 13.26 14.21
N GLY A 314 -10.82 12.52 13.81
CA GLY A 314 -11.49 11.50 14.60
C GLY A 314 -11.79 10.28 13.75
N LEU A 315 -11.50 9.08 14.27
CA LEU A 315 -11.83 7.78 13.68
C LEU A 315 -12.55 6.97 14.74
N PHE A 316 -13.65 6.33 14.36
CA PHE A 316 -14.44 5.43 15.18
C PHE A 316 -14.77 4.22 14.34
N ASP A 317 -14.28 3.06 14.74
CA ASP A 317 -14.54 1.82 14.03
C ASP A 317 -14.81 0.64 14.97
N GLU A 318 -15.59 -0.30 14.46
CA GLU A 318 -15.92 -1.57 15.06
C GLU A 318 -15.43 -2.67 14.12
N LEU A 319 -14.62 -3.60 14.63
CA LEU A 319 -14.24 -4.83 13.95
C LEU A 319 -14.85 -6.01 14.68
N LYS A 320 -15.62 -6.86 13.98
CA LYS A 320 -16.10 -8.14 14.47
C LYS A 320 -15.42 -9.27 13.72
N ILE A 321 -15.06 -10.32 14.46
CA ILE A 321 -14.45 -11.53 13.94
C ILE A 321 -15.37 -12.70 14.28
N GLN A 322 -15.75 -13.47 13.27
CA GLN A 322 -16.68 -14.60 13.37
C GLN A 322 -16.09 -15.79 12.63
N GLY A 323 -16.28 -16.98 13.12
CA GLY A 323 -15.71 -18.22 12.63
C GLY A 323 -14.83 -18.89 13.68
N GLU A 324 -14.56 -20.17 13.50
CA GLU A 324 -13.77 -20.95 14.44
C GLU A 324 -12.27 -20.89 14.11
N GLU A 325 -11.92 -20.56 12.87
CA GLU A 325 -10.57 -20.56 12.33
C GLU A 325 -10.11 -19.13 12.04
N SER A 326 -9.42 -18.52 12.97
CA SER A 326 -8.76 -17.22 12.79
C SER A 326 -7.53 -17.13 13.67
N ILE A 327 -6.65 -16.19 13.37
CA ILE A 327 -5.50 -15.87 14.23
C ILE A 327 -5.88 -15.51 15.67
N PHE A 328 -7.16 -15.39 15.96
CA PHE A 328 -7.71 -15.10 17.28
C PHE A 328 -8.53 -16.25 17.88
N SER A 329 -8.69 -17.39 17.22
CA SER A 329 -9.60 -18.46 17.64
C SER A 329 -9.03 -19.36 18.74
N GLY A 330 -7.72 -19.53 18.80
CA GLY A 330 -7.07 -20.34 19.82
C GLY A 330 -7.16 -19.73 21.21
N GLY A 331 -7.51 -20.48 22.19
CA GLY A 331 -7.60 -20.03 23.58
C GLY A 331 -7.09 -21.08 24.57
N GLU A 332 -5.82 -21.05 24.96
CA GLU A 332 -5.38 -21.73 26.17
C GLU A 332 -5.37 -20.76 27.35
N HIS A 333 -6.06 -21.16 28.43
CA HIS A 333 -5.89 -20.52 29.73
C HIS A 333 -4.55 -20.98 30.33
N ASN A 334 -3.49 -20.21 30.11
CA ASN A 334 -2.31 -20.46 30.89
C ASN A 334 -2.44 -19.85 32.31
N GLU A 335 -1.69 -20.40 33.27
CA GLU A 335 -1.80 -20.11 34.71
C GLU A 335 -1.51 -18.65 35.11
N THR A 336 -1.22 -17.73 34.16
CA THR A 336 -0.78 -16.36 34.41
C THR A 336 -1.86 -15.28 34.18
N ASN A 337 -3.13 -15.64 33.92
CA ASN A 337 -4.25 -14.70 33.70
C ASN A 337 -4.18 -13.84 32.43
N TYR A 338 -3.37 -14.15 31.45
CA TYR A 338 -3.41 -13.50 30.16
C TYR A 338 -4.40 -14.22 29.25
N VAL A 339 -5.28 -13.46 28.62
CA VAL A 339 -6.24 -13.96 27.63
C VAL A 339 -5.59 -13.75 26.28
N TYR A 340 -5.09 -14.82 25.69
CA TYR A 340 -4.70 -14.87 24.28
C TYR A 340 -5.90 -15.37 23.46
N GLY A 341 -6.05 -14.89 22.25
CA GLY A 341 -7.12 -15.33 21.36
C GLY A 341 -8.53 -15.03 21.85
N ASN A 342 -9.52 -15.68 21.25
CA ASN A 342 -10.95 -15.48 21.52
C ASN A 342 -11.42 -14.02 21.45
N ILE A 343 -10.84 -13.23 20.54
CA ILE A 343 -11.29 -11.87 20.27
C ILE A 343 -12.37 -11.96 19.20
N THR A 344 -13.59 -11.58 19.58
CA THR A 344 -14.73 -11.58 18.69
C THR A 344 -15.13 -10.18 18.24
N LYS A 345 -14.62 -9.15 18.94
CA LYS A 345 -14.94 -7.75 18.65
C LYS A 345 -13.88 -6.80 19.18
N GLU A 346 -13.57 -5.77 18.38
CA GLU A 346 -12.83 -4.58 18.78
C GLU A 346 -13.65 -3.32 18.48
N ASP A 347 -13.88 -2.48 19.50
CA ASP A 347 -14.36 -1.10 19.33
C ASP A 347 -13.16 -0.16 19.47
N SER A 348 -12.82 0.61 18.45
CA SER A 348 -11.73 1.56 18.52
C SER A 348 -12.13 3.00 18.26
N LYS A 349 -11.51 3.93 19.01
CA LYS A 349 -11.76 5.36 18.93
C LYS A 349 -10.43 6.09 18.93
N LYS A 350 -10.21 6.88 17.89
CA LYS A 350 -9.03 7.75 17.76
C LYS A 350 -9.49 9.20 17.70
N PHE A 351 -8.79 10.06 18.41
CA PHE A 351 -8.94 11.50 18.29
C PHE A 351 -7.57 12.16 18.21
N ALA A 352 -7.37 13.04 17.25
CA ALA A 352 -6.10 13.72 17.08
C ALA A 352 -6.25 15.22 16.82
N VAL A 353 -5.22 15.95 17.22
CA VAL A 353 -4.98 17.34 16.85
C VAL A 353 -3.61 17.41 16.20
N PHE A 354 -3.52 18.10 15.07
CA PHE A 354 -2.24 18.30 14.38
C PHE A 354 -2.08 19.74 13.93
N LEU A 355 -0.84 20.18 13.90
CA LEU A 355 -0.41 21.47 13.39
C LEU A 355 0.76 21.25 12.43
N VAL A 356 0.65 21.78 11.23
CA VAL A 356 1.73 21.81 10.24
C VAL A 356 1.97 23.25 9.83
N GLU A 357 3.22 23.70 9.95
CA GLU A 357 3.63 25.08 9.69
C GLU A 357 4.74 25.12 8.65
N GLU A 358 4.71 26.12 7.82
CA GLU A 358 5.73 26.45 6.85
C GLU A 358 6.09 27.92 6.99
N PHE A 359 7.38 28.21 7.02
CA PHE A 359 7.91 29.55 7.22
C PHE A 359 8.98 29.89 6.18
N ASP A 360 8.79 30.97 5.45
CA ASP A 360 9.77 31.50 4.50
C ASP A 360 10.90 32.22 5.26
N LEU A 361 11.96 31.45 5.61
CA LEU A 361 13.11 32.01 6.34
C LEU A 361 13.90 33.03 5.51
N SER A 362 13.92 32.84 4.19
CA SER A 362 14.49 33.74 3.20
C SER A 362 13.88 33.45 1.82
N GLU A 363 14.20 34.28 0.81
CA GLU A 363 13.78 34.04 -0.59
C GLU A 363 14.20 32.66 -1.14
N SER A 364 15.22 32.01 -0.54
CA SER A 364 15.76 30.74 -0.99
C SER A 364 15.64 29.60 0.05
N THR A 365 15.03 29.85 1.21
CA THR A 365 14.97 28.85 2.28
C THR A 365 13.60 28.83 2.93
N ILE A 366 12.97 27.68 2.84
CA ILE A 366 11.71 27.37 3.50
C ILE A 366 12.02 26.40 4.65
N VAL A 367 11.46 26.67 5.82
CA VAL A 367 11.49 25.77 6.98
C VAL A 367 10.07 25.29 7.22
N ASN A 368 9.89 23.99 7.37
CA ASN A 368 8.60 23.43 7.77
C ASN A 368 8.72 22.61 9.05
N GLY A 369 7.62 22.47 9.75
CA GLY A 369 7.53 21.63 10.92
C GLY A 369 6.10 21.19 11.17
N GLY A 370 5.96 20.09 11.90
CA GLY A 370 4.66 19.58 12.26
C GLY A 370 4.68 18.88 13.60
N ILE A 371 3.54 18.88 14.25
CA ILE A 371 3.28 18.11 15.47
C ILE A 371 1.87 17.53 15.41
N ARG A 372 1.74 16.28 15.83
CA ARG A 372 0.47 15.58 16.01
C ARG A 372 0.45 14.93 17.37
N TRP A 373 -0.65 15.10 18.08
CA TRP A 373 -1.00 14.31 19.24
C TRP A 373 -2.24 13.49 18.90
N GLU A 374 -2.24 12.22 19.27
CA GLU A 374 -3.35 11.30 19.03
C GLU A 374 -3.67 10.53 20.32
N SER A 375 -4.92 10.48 20.71
CA SER A 375 -5.45 9.64 21.78
C SER A 375 -6.16 8.45 21.15
N PHE A 376 -5.93 7.27 21.68
CA PHE A 376 -6.49 6.02 21.24
C PHE A 376 -7.13 5.28 22.40
N ASN A 377 -8.38 4.86 22.22
CA ASN A 377 -9.11 4.00 23.12
C ASN A 377 -9.54 2.75 22.36
N ARG A 378 -9.22 1.60 22.91
CA ARG A 378 -9.58 0.27 22.38
C ARG A 378 -10.35 -0.48 23.45
N ASP A 379 -11.49 -1.05 23.08
CA ASP A 379 -12.31 -1.94 23.90
C ASP A 379 -12.46 -3.27 23.17
N LEU A 380 -11.93 -4.34 23.78
CA LEU A 380 -11.92 -5.68 23.21
C LEU A 380 -12.95 -6.55 23.91
N GLU A 381 -13.83 -7.20 23.14
CA GLU A 381 -14.69 -8.27 23.63
C GLU A 381 -13.94 -9.59 23.57
N THR A 382 -13.51 -10.04 24.72
CA THR A 382 -12.80 -11.31 24.92
C THR A 382 -13.45 -12.04 26.11
N ASN A 383 -12.97 -13.25 26.45
CA ASN A 383 -13.34 -13.93 27.72
C ASN A 383 -12.91 -13.17 28.98
N GLY A 384 -12.23 -12.01 28.83
CA GLY A 384 -11.88 -11.04 29.86
C GLY A 384 -11.79 -9.65 29.20
N SER A 385 -12.51 -8.65 29.68
CA SER A 385 -12.54 -7.30 29.08
C SER A 385 -11.15 -6.64 29.07
N GLY A 386 -10.67 -6.22 27.91
CA GLY A 386 -9.45 -5.44 27.72
C GLY A 386 -9.78 -4.04 27.26
N ILE A 387 -9.70 -3.03 28.14
CA ILE A 387 -9.74 -1.63 27.75
C ILE A 387 -8.32 -1.11 27.78
N SER A 388 -7.88 -0.52 26.66
CA SER A 388 -6.59 0.15 26.53
C SER A 388 -6.82 1.61 26.15
N ASP A 389 -6.35 2.52 27.02
CA ASP A 389 -6.29 3.96 26.74
C ASP A 389 -4.82 4.35 26.61
N ASP A 390 -4.42 4.89 25.47
CA ASP A 390 -3.06 5.36 25.27
C ASP A 390 -3.03 6.59 24.35
N SER A 391 -1.84 7.16 24.19
CA SER A 391 -1.63 8.29 23.29
C SER A 391 -0.27 8.24 22.63
N THR A 392 -0.19 8.83 21.44
CA THR A 392 1.05 8.97 20.67
C THR A 392 1.32 10.42 20.33
N ILE A 393 2.61 10.72 20.14
CA ILE A 393 3.08 12.00 19.64
C ILE A 393 3.94 11.74 18.40
N SER A 394 3.71 12.53 17.37
CA SER A 394 4.59 12.59 16.21
C SER A 394 4.98 14.04 15.95
N ALA A 395 6.24 14.27 15.63
CA ALA A 395 6.75 15.61 15.34
C ALA A 395 7.80 15.56 14.23
N SER A 396 7.93 16.63 13.49
CA SER A 396 8.93 16.76 12.44
C SER A 396 9.39 18.20 12.28
N ILE A 397 10.61 18.37 11.82
CA ILE A 397 11.16 19.64 11.38
C ILE A 397 12.07 19.41 10.18
N GLY A 398 11.97 20.27 9.19
CA GLY A 398 12.80 20.18 8.01
C GLY A 398 13.02 21.56 7.38
N PHE A 399 13.88 21.59 6.39
CA PHE A 399 14.08 22.76 5.55
C PHE A 399 14.36 22.35 4.11
N THR A 400 13.99 23.23 3.18
CA THR A 400 14.41 23.20 1.78
C THR A 400 15.17 24.48 1.48
N HIS A 401 16.36 24.34 0.88
CA HIS A 401 17.19 25.44 0.45
C HIS A 401 17.45 25.36 -1.06
N GLU A 402 17.08 26.42 -1.78
CA GLU A 402 17.41 26.57 -3.18
C GLU A 402 18.89 26.92 -3.34
N LEU A 403 19.70 25.96 -3.78
CA LEU A 403 21.11 26.18 -4.09
C LEU A 403 21.28 27.08 -5.31
N ASN A 404 20.36 26.97 -6.26
CA ASN A 404 20.19 27.82 -7.44
C ASN A 404 18.84 27.45 -8.11
N GLU A 405 18.49 28.11 -9.22
CA GLU A 405 17.22 27.91 -9.95
C GLU A 405 16.91 26.45 -10.34
N ALA A 406 17.91 25.56 -10.37
CA ALA A 406 17.75 24.19 -10.81
C ALA A 406 17.94 23.14 -9.69
N TRP A 407 18.53 23.51 -8.58
CA TRP A 407 18.91 22.57 -7.53
C TRP A 407 18.39 22.98 -6.17
N ASN A 408 17.69 22.06 -5.50
CA ASN A 408 17.22 22.17 -4.14
C ASN A 408 17.87 21.10 -3.25
N PHE A 409 18.27 21.52 -2.06
CA PHE A 409 18.69 20.61 -1.00
C PHE A 409 17.69 20.67 0.14
N SER A 410 17.21 19.51 0.56
CA SER A 410 16.27 19.39 1.68
C SER A 410 16.83 18.45 2.75
N SER A 411 16.46 18.72 3.99
CA SER A 411 16.71 17.82 5.11
C SER A 411 15.52 17.83 6.06
N ASN A 412 15.21 16.67 6.62
CA ASN A 412 14.14 16.50 7.57
C ASN A 412 14.58 15.60 8.73
N VAL A 413 14.11 15.91 9.93
CA VAL A 413 14.18 15.05 11.12
C VAL A 413 12.76 14.82 11.62
N ASN A 414 12.41 13.59 11.88
CA ASN A 414 11.10 13.21 12.40
C ASN A 414 11.21 12.28 13.60
N TYR A 415 10.25 12.43 14.50
CA TYR A 415 9.96 11.51 15.59
C TYR A 415 8.53 11.04 15.47
N THR A 416 8.29 9.73 15.54
CA THR A 416 6.96 9.15 15.40
C THR A 416 6.79 8.00 16.39
N GLU A 417 5.61 7.91 17.00
CA GLU A 417 5.20 6.79 17.84
C GLU A 417 4.04 6.03 17.18
N ARG A 418 3.99 4.71 17.37
CA ARG A 418 2.90 3.82 16.96
C ARG A 418 2.53 2.87 18.11
N LEU A 419 1.25 2.67 18.35
CA LEU A 419 0.77 1.65 19.27
C LEU A 419 0.73 0.29 18.60
N PRO A 420 0.99 -0.80 19.33
CA PRO A 420 0.76 -2.16 18.84
C PRO A 420 -0.71 -2.34 18.43
N ASP A 421 -0.94 -3.11 17.39
CA ASP A 421 -2.30 -3.48 16.99
C ASP A 421 -2.82 -4.71 17.76
N THR A 422 -4.05 -5.12 17.45
CA THR A 422 -4.72 -6.20 18.16
C THR A 422 -4.09 -7.56 17.83
N ALA A 423 -3.62 -7.78 16.60
CA ALA A 423 -2.94 -9.01 16.24
C ALA A 423 -1.57 -9.11 16.95
N GLU A 424 -0.79 -8.03 16.96
CA GLU A 424 0.50 -7.98 17.66
C GLU A 424 0.38 -8.27 19.16
N LEU A 425 -0.73 -7.86 19.78
CA LEU A 425 -0.94 -8.05 21.22
C LEU A 425 -1.59 -9.40 21.58
N TYR A 426 -2.54 -9.87 20.76
CA TYR A 426 -3.48 -10.88 21.22
C TYR A 426 -3.73 -12.03 20.25
N SER A 427 -3.03 -12.13 19.12
CA SER A 427 -3.16 -13.30 18.25
C SER A 427 -2.78 -14.57 19.01
N TYR A 428 -3.53 -15.65 18.81
CA TYR A 428 -3.24 -17.01 19.27
C TYR A 428 -4.07 -17.98 18.44
N GLY A 429 -3.57 -18.33 17.27
CA GLY A 429 -4.30 -19.19 16.34
C GLY A 429 -3.53 -19.49 15.07
N ALA A 430 -4.04 -20.45 14.33
CA ALA A 430 -3.56 -20.78 13.00
C ALA A 430 -3.85 -19.62 12.03
N HIS A 431 -2.89 -19.35 11.18
CA HIS A 431 -3.02 -18.44 10.06
C HIS A 431 -2.73 -19.25 8.80
N HIS A 432 -3.79 -19.78 8.20
CA HIS A 432 -3.68 -20.76 7.11
C HIS A 432 -2.95 -20.15 5.91
N ALA A 433 -3.33 -18.96 5.48
CA ALA A 433 -2.72 -18.28 4.34
C ALA A 433 -1.19 -18.05 4.50
N THR A 434 -0.69 -17.88 5.71
CA THR A 434 0.74 -17.72 5.96
C THR A 434 1.43 -19.01 6.41
N HIS A 435 0.70 -20.12 6.53
CA HIS A 435 1.17 -21.42 7.02
C HIS A 435 1.93 -21.28 8.35
N ALA A 436 1.35 -20.55 9.30
CA ALA A 436 1.98 -20.28 10.59
C ALA A 436 0.96 -20.27 11.73
N PHE A 437 1.41 -20.57 12.94
CA PHE A 437 0.63 -20.33 14.15
C PHE A 437 1.12 -19.05 14.80
N GLU A 438 0.29 -18.00 14.84
CA GLU A 438 0.66 -16.69 15.34
C GLU A 438 0.39 -16.50 16.83
N VAL A 439 1.36 -15.94 17.54
CA VAL A 439 1.28 -15.66 18.99
C VAL A 439 1.61 -14.21 19.27
N GLY A 440 0.64 -13.45 19.78
CA GLY A 440 0.81 -12.06 20.23
C GLY A 440 1.53 -11.95 21.58
N ASP A 441 1.96 -10.74 21.93
CA ASP A 441 2.46 -10.43 23.28
C ASP A 441 1.72 -9.20 23.86
N PRO A 442 0.84 -9.39 24.88
CA PRO A 442 0.09 -8.28 25.46
C PRO A 442 0.96 -7.31 26.29
N ASN A 443 2.27 -7.56 26.44
CA ASN A 443 3.20 -6.67 27.11
C ASN A 443 4.02 -5.81 26.15
N LEU A 444 3.74 -5.85 24.83
CA LEU A 444 4.42 -4.98 23.89
C LEU A 444 4.14 -3.51 24.17
N ASP A 445 5.23 -2.75 24.31
CA ASP A 445 5.18 -1.30 24.40
C ASP A 445 5.04 -0.68 22.98
N LYS A 446 4.65 0.60 22.93
CA LYS A 446 4.59 1.34 21.68
C LYS A 446 5.94 1.42 20.98
N GLU A 447 5.93 1.32 19.66
CA GLU A 447 7.10 1.64 18.86
C GLU A 447 7.37 3.14 18.87
N SER A 448 8.64 3.52 18.88
CA SER A 448 9.04 4.89 18.57
C SER A 448 10.20 4.92 17.58
N ALA A 449 10.19 5.88 16.67
CA ALA A 449 11.23 6.02 15.65
C ALA A 449 11.75 7.46 15.56
N VAL A 450 13.06 7.59 15.40
CA VAL A 450 13.72 8.84 15.01
C VAL A 450 14.34 8.66 13.65
N GLY A 451 13.89 9.46 12.68
CA GLY A 451 14.38 9.44 11.31
C GLY A 451 15.08 10.74 10.93
N ILE A 452 16.10 10.62 10.08
CA ILE A 452 16.74 11.75 9.39
C ILE A 452 16.83 11.43 7.91
N GLU A 453 16.55 12.43 7.08
CA GLU A 453 16.61 12.31 5.61
C GLU A 453 17.32 13.53 5.01
N PHE A 454 18.07 13.27 3.94
CA PHE A 454 18.72 14.28 3.11
C PHE A 454 18.33 14.04 1.66
N ILE A 455 17.87 15.08 0.97
CA ILE A 455 17.45 15.01 -0.43
C ILE A 455 18.17 16.11 -1.23
N LEU A 456 18.75 15.70 -2.34
CA LEU A 456 19.23 16.63 -3.37
C LEU A 456 18.37 16.44 -4.62
N ARG A 457 17.67 17.48 -5.03
CA ARG A 457 16.72 17.46 -6.15
C ARG A 457 17.12 18.44 -7.24
N LYS A 458 16.99 18.00 -8.48
CA LYS A 458 17.15 18.83 -9.67
C LYS A 458 15.86 18.83 -10.47
N THR A 459 15.25 20.01 -10.66
CA THR A 459 13.89 20.13 -11.23
C THR A 459 13.85 20.86 -12.58
N VAL A 460 14.95 21.46 -13.02
CA VAL A 460 15.00 22.30 -14.23
C VAL A 460 16.08 21.82 -15.19
N GLY A 461 15.77 21.89 -16.49
CA GLY A 461 16.64 21.52 -17.62
C GLY A 461 16.37 20.13 -18.16
N ASN A 462 17.19 19.70 -19.13
CA ASN A 462 17.00 18.42 -19.80
C ASN A 462 17.32 17.19 -18.94
N VAL A 463 17.90 17.39 -17.78
CA VAL A 463 18.13 16.35 -16.78
C VAL A 463 17.45 16.79 -15.50
N THR A 464 16.52 15.97 -15.01
CA THR A 464 15.83 16.12 -13.73
C THR A 464 16.01 14.86 -12.89
N GLY A 465 15.69 14.92 -11.63
CA GLY A 465 15.77 13.75 -10.75
C GLY A 465 16.11 14.11 -9.32
N GLN A 466 16.20 13.10 -8.49
CA GLN A 466 16.55 13.26 -7.08
C GLN A 466 17.42 12.10 -6.58
N ILE A 467 18.15 12.37 -5.52
CA ILE A 467 18.81 11.37 -4.69
C ILE A 467 18.46 11.66 -3.25
N SER A 468 18.05 10.64 -2.52
CA SER A 468 17.82 10.71 -1.08
C SER A 468 18.67 9.69 -0.33
N ALA A 469 19.04 10.05 0.90
CA ALA A 469 19.66 9.15 1.86
C ALA A 469 18.94 9.32 3.19
N PHE A 470 18.56 8.19 3.81
CA PHE A 470 17.82 8.19 5.04
C PHE A 470 18.42 7.22 6.07
N HIS A 471 18.16 7.52 7.33
CA HIS A 471 18.50 6.68 8.47
C HIS A 471 17.40 6.81 9.52
N THR A 472 16.87 5.69 10.00
CA THR A 472 15.82 5.64 11.02
C THR A 472 16.20 4.64 12.10
N GLU A 473 16.17 5.06 13.35
CA GLU A 473 16.33 4.21 14.51
C GLU A 473 15.00 4.00 15.20
N PHE A 474 14.70 2.76 15.56
CA PHE A 474 13.52 2.34 16.30
C PHE A 474 13.89 1.86 17.68
N ASP A 475 13.10 2.29 18.65
CA ASP A 475 12.95 1.61 19.92
C ASP A 475 11.66 0.77 19.86
N ASN A 476 11.73 -0.50 20.29
CA ASN A 476 10.61 -1.45 20.30
C ASN A 476 9.99 -1.71 18.90
N TYR A 477 10.81 -1.92 17.87
CA TYR A 477 10.32 -2.37 16.56
C TYR A 477 9.67 -3.75 16.67
N ILE A 478 8.38 -3.87 16.33
CA ILE A 478 7.60 -5.09 16.48
C ILE A 478 7.63 -5.90 15.17
N PHE A 479 7.95 -7.18 15.25
CA PHE A 479 7.90 -8.12 14.13
C PHE A 479 7.66 -9.53 14.64
N THR A 480 7.43 -10.49 13.74
CA THR A 480 7.27 -11.90 14.09
C THR A 480 8.60 -12.64 13.98
N GLU A 481 8.88 -13.50 14.95
CA GLU A 481 10.06 -14.36 14.99
C GLU A 481 9.64 -15.81 15.24
N ALA A 482 10.28 -16.75 14.53
CA ALA A 482 10.04 -18.18 14.73
C ALA A 482 10.58 -18.61 16.11
N THR A 483 9.75 -19.28 16.92
CA THR A 483 10.14 -19.74 18.26
C THR A 483 10.82 -21.10 18.24
N GLY A 484 10.83 -21.81 17.09
CA GLY A 484 11.25 -23.19 16.94
C GLY A 484 10.26 -24.21 17.53
N ARG A 485 9.06 -23.77 17.91
CA ARG A 485 7.94 -24.66 18.28
C ARG A 485 7.02 -24.84 17.08
N GLU A 486 6.29 -25.95 17.08
CA GLU A 486 5.32 -26.30 16.07
C GLU A 486 3.98 -26.62 16.73
N HIS A 487 2.90 -26.28 16.06
CA HIS A 487 1.54 -26.64 16.41
C HIS A 487 1.02 -27.69 15.43
N GLU A 488 0.22 -28.64 15.91
CA GLU A 488 -0.49 -29.58 15.02
C GLU A 488 -1.47 -28.75 14.19
N GLY A 489 -1.32 -28.79 12.85
CA GLY A 489 -2.31 -28.26 11.93
C GLY A 489 -3.56 -29.18 11.90
N GLU A 490 -4.63 -28.71 11.31
CA GLU A 490 -5.88 -29.47 11.20
C GLU A 490 -5.75 -30.70 10.32
N GLU A 491 -4.92 -30.67 9.30
CA GLU A 491 -4.55 -31.84 8.51
C GLU A 491 -3.57 -32.75 9.27
N ALA A 492 -3.88 -34.02 9.31
CA ALA A 492 -3.08 -35.01 10.01
C ALA A 492 -1.66 -35.11 9.46
N GLY A 493 -0.70 -34.58 10.20
CA GLY A 493 0.73 -34.57 9.86
C GLY A 493 1.27 -33.25 9.34
N HIS A 494 0.45 -32.22 9.20
CA HIS A 494 0.91 -30.86 8.95
C HIS A 494 1.22 -30.17 10.27
N HIS A 495 2.39 -29.55 10.37
CA HIS A 495 2.84 -28.78 11.51
C HIS A 495 2.99 -27.33 11.13
N LEU A 496 2.36 -26.43 11.87
CA LEU A 496 2.48 -24.99 11.68
C LEU A 496 3.60 -24.44 12.58
N PRO A 497 4.63 -23.78 12.02
CA PRO A 497 5.65 -23.15 12.83
C PRO A 497 5.04 -22.03 13.67
N GLU A 498 5.43 -21.95 14.96
CA GLU A 498 4.99 -20.87 15.84
C GLU A 498 5.79 -19.60 15.57
N MET A 499 5.07 -18.54 15.20
CA MET A 499 5.58 -17.20 14.97
C MET A 499 5.11 -16.26 16.07
N GLN A 500 6.02 -15.81 16.94
CA GLN A 500 5.71 -14.93 18.04
C GLN A 500 6.03 -13.48 17.72
N TYR A 501 5.13 -12.55 18.06
CA TYR A 501 5.39 -11.12 18.01
C TYR A 501 6.37 -10.71 19.11
N VAL A 502 7.44 -10.05 18.72
CA VAL A 502 8.52 -9.58 19.60
C VAL A 502 8.87 -8.13 19.30
N ALA A 503 9.45 -7.42 20.27
CA ALA A 503 9.93 -6.06 20.11
C ALA A 503 11.44 -5.97 20.28
N VAL A 504 12.13 -5.28 19.37
CA VAL A 504 13.59 -5.10 19.40
C VAL A 504 13.98 -3.66 19.05
N ASP A 505 15.19 -3.26 19.43
CA ASP A 505 15.78 -2.05 18.85
C ASP A 505 16.22 -2.34 17.41
N ALA A 506 15.81 -1.49 16.48
CA ALA A 506 16.07 -1.70 15.06
C ALA A 506 16.67 -0.45 14.38
N GLU A 507 17.30 -0.69 13.24
CA GLU A 507 17.90 0.36 12.41
C GLU A 507 17.54 0.10 10.94
N PHE A 508 17.00 1.12 10.28
CA PHE A 508 16.76 1.15 8.83
C PHE A 508 17.57 2.26 8.20
N GLN A 509 18.26 1.96 7.10
CA GLN A 509 19.00 2.96 6.35
C GLN A 509 19.03 2.62 4.86
N GLY A 510 19.05 3.64 4.03
CA GLY A 510 19.07 3.41 2.59
C GLY A 510 19.41 4.64 1.77
N ILE A 511 19.57 4.37 0.47
CA ILE A 511 19.75 5.40 -0.56
C ILE A 511 18.77 5.08 -1.69
N GLU A 512 18.07 6.10 -2.14
CA GLU A 512 17.14 6.08 -3.26
C GLU A 512 17.59 7.12 -4.29
N ALA A 513 17.50 6.81 -5.57
CA ALA A 513 17.85 7.74 -6.63
C ALA A 513 16.99 7.51 -7.87
N GLU A 514 16.62 8.60 -8.53
CA GLU A 514 15.97 8.60 -9.83
C GLU A 514 16.49 9.74 -10.68
N VAL A 515 16.60 9.54 -11.97
CA VAL A 515 17.03 10.54 -12.94
C VAL A 515 16.34 10.32 -14.27
N ASP A 516 15.84 11.40 -14.83
CA ASP A 516 15.29 11.51 -16.18
C ASP A 516 16.12 12.45 -17.02
N TRP A 517 16.47 12.02 -18.20
CA TRP A 517 17.25 12.81 -19.16
C TRP A 517 16.52 12.89 -20.50
N LEU A 518 15.95 14.07 -20.80
CA LEU A 518 15.48 14.38 -22.15
C LEU A 518 16.70 14.51 -23.08
N ALA A 519 17.18 13.36 -23.58
CA ALA A 519 18.43 13.26 -24.30
C ALA A 519 18.36 13.90 -25.69
N LEU A 520 17.20 13.81 -26.34
CA LEU A 520 16.95 14.42 -27.63
C LEU A 520 15.54 15.03 -27.67
N GLU A 521 15.44 16.22 -28.20
CA GLU A 521 14.18 16.90 -28.47
C GLU A 521 14.24 17.51 -29.90
N ASN A 522 13.37 17.00 -30.77
CA ASN A 522 13.27 17.46 -32.14
C ASN A 522 11.81 17.77 -32.47
N PRO A 523 11.50 18.60 -33.48
CA PRO A 523 10.15 18.74 -33.95
C PRO A 523 9.56 17.39 -34.33
N GLY A 524 8.50 16.97 -33.62
CA GLY A 524 7.76 15.74 -33.86
C GLY A 524 8.28 14.48 -33.19
N TRP A 525 9.37 14.52 -32.41
CA TRP A 525 9.77 13.39 -31.57
C TRP A 525 10.76 13.78 -30.45
N SER A 526 10.74 13.02 -29.37
CA SER A 526 11.66 13.16 -28.25
C SER A 526 12.18 11.80 -27.81
N LEU A 527 13.34 11.79 -27.12
CA LEU A 527 13.92 10.64 -26.45
C LEU A 527 14.18 10.98 -24.99
N LEU A 528 13.49 10.29 -24.12
CA LEU A 528 13.71 10.31 -22.68
C LEU A 528 14.53 9.06 -22.30
N LEU A 529 15.54 9.23 -21.47
CA LEU A 529 16.27 8.16 -20.81
C LEU A 529 16.02 8.28 -19.32
N SER A 530 15.63 7.18 -18.67
CA SER A 530 15.37 7.11 -17.25
C SER A 530 16.27 6.10 -16.55
N ALA A 531 16.62 6.39 -15.31
CA ALA A 531 17.28 5.44 -14.43
C ALA A 531 16.81 5.65 -13.01
N TYR A 532 16.57 4.54 -12.30
CA TYR A 532 16.26 4.58 -10.88
C TYR A 532 16.97 3.46 -10.13
N GLY A 533 17.09 3.59 -8.83
CA GLY A 533 17.61 2.52 -8.01
C GLY A 533 17.49 2.82 -6.52
N ASP A 534 17.48 1.77 -5.76
CA ASP A 534 17.44 1.82 -4.30
C ASP A 534 18.27 0.71 -3.66
N VAL A 535 18.70 0.99 -2.44
CA VAL A 535 19.34 0.02 -1.56
C VAL A 535 18.91 0.28 -0.14
N LEU A 536 18.45 -0.76 0.52
CA LEU A 536 17.92 -0.73 1.88
C LEU A 536 18.67 -1.74 2.76
N SER A 537 18.79 -1.43 4.04
CA SER A 537 19.26 -2.33 5.09
C SER A 537 18.41 -2.16 6.33
N GLY A 538 17.82 -3.24 6.85
CA GLY A 538 17.14 -3.33 8.13
C GLY A 538 17.93 -4.24 9.07
N LYS A 539 18.15 -3.81 10.32
CA LYS A 539 18.91 -4.58 11.33
C LYS A 539 18.20 -4.63 12.66
N ASN A 540 18.15 -5.79 13.24
CA ASN A 540 17.90 -6.00 14.65
C ASN A 540 19.18 -5.64 15.45
N LYS A 541 19.16 -4.51 16.16
CA LYS A 541 20.30 -4.02 16.95
C LYS A 541 20.47 -4.79 18.24
N SER A 542 19.38 -5.34 18.79
CA SER A 542 19.39 -6.10 20.04
C SER A 542 20.21 -7.38 19.91
N GLU A 543 20.18 -8.04 18.74
CA GLU A 543 20.88 -9.29 18.46
C GLU A 543 22.02 -9.14 17.46
N ASN A 544 22.15 -7.97 16.84
CA ASN A 544 23.12 -7.68 15.77
C ASN A 544 22.94 -8.59 14.54
N THR A 545 21.69 -8.86 14.18
CA THR A 545 21.26 -9.64 13.00
C THR A 545 20.58 -8.74 11.98
N TYR A 546 20.11 -9.30 10.86
CA TYR A 546 19.25 -8.60 9.91
C TYR A 546 17.78 -8.83 10.27
N LEU A 547 16.93 -7.87 9.91
CA LEU A 547 15.47 -8.03 9.98
C LEU A 547 14.97 -8.85 8.79
N PRO A 548 13.86 -9.59 8.93
CA PRO A 548 13.25 -10.33 7.82
C PRO A 548 12.61 -9.40 6.78
N ARG A 549 12.36 -9.93 5.59
CA ARG A 549 11.56 -9.32 4.53
C ARG A 549 12.09 -7.95 4.04
N ILE A 550 13.39 -7.72 4.14
CA ILE A 550 14.04 -6.49 3.66
C ILE A 550 14.26 -6.59 2.15
N ALA A 551 13.63 -5.71 1.38
CA ALA A 551 13.72 -5.68 -0.08
C ALA A 551 15.17 -5.67 -0.57
N PRO A 552 15.51 -6.44 -1.62
CA PRO A 552 16.82 -6.42 -2.25
C PRO A 552 17.08 -5.06 -2.93
N ALA A 553 18.35 -4.75 -3.15
CA ALA A 553 18.71 -3.59 -3.97
C ALA A 553 18.20 -3.74 -5.40
N ARG A 554 17.78 -2.61 -6.02
CA ARG A 554 17.26 -2.59 -7.39
C ARG A 554 17.97 -1.51 -8.22
N LEU A 555 18.02 -1.76 -9.53
CA LEU A 555 18.45 -0.80 -10.53
C LEU A 555 17.60 -0.95 -11.78
N GLY A 556 16.86 0.08 -12.12
CA GLY A 556 16.05 0.20 -13.33
C GLY A 556 16.72 1.14 -14.34
N LEU A 557 16.65 0.79 -15.61
CA LEU A 557 17.07 1.61 -16.74
C LEU A 557 15.98 1.57 -17.80
N GLY A 558 15.58 2.73 -18.28
CA GLY A 558 14.55 2.85 -19.29
C GLY A 558 14.89 3.84 -20.40
N PHE A 559 14.22 3.69 -21.52
CA PHE A 559 14.11 4.75 -22.52
C PHE A 559 12.69 4.84 -23.05
N GLU A 560 12.28 6.04 -23.42
CA GLU A 560 11.02 6.31 -24.08
C GLU A 560 11.23 7.22 -25.30
N VAL A 561 10.64 6.83 -26.40
CA VAL A 561 10.53 7.64 -27.62
C VAL A 561 9.08 8.04 -27.78
N GLN A 562 8.83 9.33 -27.78
CA GLN A 562 7.53 9.91 -28.10
C GLN A 562 7.61 10.58 -29.48
N ALA A 563 6.76 10.17 -30.42
CA ALA A 563 6.76 10.66 -31.79
C ALA A 563 5.34 10.91 -32.28
N ASP A 564 4.94 12.18 -32.39
CA ASP A 564 3.58 12.61 -32.74
C ASP A 564 2.49 11.88 -31.95
N LYS A 565 1.98 10.78 -32.51
CA LYS A 565 0.91 9.94 -31.96
C LYS A 565 1.39 8.60 -31.41
N ILE A 566 2.68 8.35 -31.40
CA ILE A 566 3.25 7.06 -30.99
C ILE A 566 4.17 7.30 -29.79
N THR A 567 3.95 6.54 -28.74
CA THR A 567 4.90 6.39 -27.63
C THR A 567 5.44 4.96 -27.66
N PHE A 568 6.73 4.79 -27.49
CA PHE A 568 7.38 3.50 -27.36
C PHE A 568 8.41 3.58 -26.25
N GLY A 569 8.31 2.67 -25.28
CA GLY A 569 9.24 2.54 -24.16
C GLY A 569 9.78 1.11 -24.03
N LEU A 570 10.95 1.02 -23.43
CA LEU A 570 11.55 -0.24 -22.98
C LEU A 570 12.30 0.04 -21.69
N ASP A 571 12.10 -0.81 -20.72
CA ASP A 571 12.76 -0.77 -19.43
C ASP A 571 13.32 -2.14 -19.03
N VAL A 572 14.38 -2.11 -18.25
CA VAL A 572 14.96 -3.27 -17.62
C VAL A 572 15.22 -2.98 -16.15
N THR A 573 14.67 -3.82 -15.29
CA THR A 573 14.89 -3.74 -13.85
C THR A 573 15.72 -4.94 -13.40
N ARG A 574 16.89 -4.68 -12.82
CA ARG A 574 17.74 -5.66 -12.15
C ARG A 574 17.42 -5.65 -10.66
N VAL A 575 16.92 -6.76 -10.14
CA VAL A 575 16.81 -7.06 -8.72
C VAL A 575 18.03 -7.87 -8.31
N PHE A 576 18.78 -7.39 -7.31
CA PHE A 576 19.99 -8.06 -6.86
C PHE A 576 19.68 -9.18 -5.88
N LYS A 577 20.62 -10.09 -5.70
CA LYS A 577 20.50 -11.15 -4.70
C LYS A 577 20.32 -10.57 -3.31
N GLN A 578 19.32 -11.04 -2.56
CA GLN A 578 19.22 -10.78 -1.13
C GLN A 578 19.72 -11.99 -0.34
N SER A 579 20.75 -11.75 0.45
CA SER A 579 21.36 -12.76 1.34
C SER A 579 21.57 -12.25 2.76
N LYS A 580 21.06 -11.03 3.05
CA LYS A 580 21.06 -10.45 4.38
C LYS A 580 19.71 -10.80 5.02
N ILE A 581 19.66 -11.96 5.63
CA ILE A 581 18.50 -12.54 6.28
C ILE A 581 18.79 -12.73 7.77
N PRO A 582 17.78 -12.85 8.64
CA PRO A 582 17.96 -13.26 10.02
C PRO A 582 18.80 -14.54 10.11
N VAL A 583 19.68 -14.62 11.10
CA VAL A 583 20.40 -15.85 11.42
C VAL A 583 19.72 -16.44 12.63
N HIS A 584 18.98 -17.52 12.44
CA HIS A 584 18.46 -18.28 13.57
C HIS A 584 19.63 -19.03 14.25
N ALA A 585 19.66 -19.04 15.57
CA ALA A 585 20.63 -19.82 16.30
C ALA A 585 20.33 -21.30 16.01
N GLU A 586 21.26 -22.00 15.38
CA GLU A 586 21.20 -23.45 15.21
C GLU A 586 21.02 -24.10 16.60
N GLU A 587 19.81 -24.49 16.97
CA GLU A 587 19.63 -25.42 18.07
C GLU A 587 20.23 -26.76 17.65
N ALA A 588 21.38 -27.07 18.22
CA ALA A 588 22.10 -28.31 18.00
C ALA A 588 21.25 -29.49 18.46
N GLY A 589 20.55 -30.15 17.54
CA GLY A 589 19.98 -31.45 17.85
C GLY A 589 18.77 -31.97 17.08
N HIS A 590 18.18 -31.26 16.14
CA HIS A 590 17.18 -31.82 15.25
C HIS A 590 17.75 -32.04 13.87
N ASP A 591 17.70 -33.31 13.41
CA ASP A 591 18.18 -33.78 12.08
C ASP A 591 17.07 -33.63 11.00
N ASP A 592 16.02 -32.83 11.22
CA ASP A 592 14.95 -32.63 10.27
C ASP A 592 15.22 -31.35 9.46
N ASP A 593 15.38 -31.49 8.14
CA ASP A 593 15.83 -30.50 7.18
C ASP A 593 14.80 -29.37 6.87
N GLU A 594 13.81 -29.12 7.72
CA GLU A 594 12.81 -28.06 7.51
C GLU A 594 13.28 -26.73 8.12
N GLU A 595 13.88 -25.88 7.26
CA GLU A 595 14.25 -24.50 7.60
C GLU A 595 12.97 -23.61 7.61
N HIS A 596 12.33 -23.44 8.75
CA HIS A 596 11.18 -22.51 8.95
C HIS A 596 11.60 -21.02 8.92
N GLY A 597 12.84 -20.74 8.64
CA GLY A 597 13.42 -19.39 8.59
C GLY A 597 13.35 -18.75 7.21
N GLU A 598 13.61 -17.43 7.16
CA GLU A 598 13.70 -16.70 5.90
C GLU A 598 14.89 -17.20 5.04
N THR A 599 14.63 -17.45 3.76
CA THR A 599 15.63 -17.94 2.80
C THR A 599 16.14 -16.82 1.87
N PRO A 600 17.43 -16.88 1.44
CA PRO A 600 17.95 -15.93 0.46
C PRO A 600 17.24 -16.05 -0.88
N THR A 601 16.98 -14.92 -1.55
CA THR A 601 16.45 -14.92 -2.93
C THR A 601 17.54 -14.65 -3.96
N ALA A 602 17.44 -15.33 -5.10
CA ALA A 602 18.35 -15.14 -6.23
C ALA A 602 18.13 -13.78 -6.90
N ALA A 603 19.14 -13.29 -7.60
CA ALA A 603 18.99 -12.09 -8.41
C ALA A 603 18.33 -12.41 -9.75
N TYR A 604 17.44 -11.53 -10.23
CA TYR A 604 16.76 -11.66 -11.53
C TYR A 604 16.69 -10.31 -12.27
N SER A 605 16.31 -10.35 -13.55
CA SER A 605 16.11 -9.14 -14.35
C SER A 605 14.81 -9.23 -15.13
N MET A 606 13.95 -8.23 -14.99
CA MET A 606 12.72 -8.09 -15.76
C MET A 606 12.97 -7.13 -16.93
N LEU A 607 12.58 -7.54 -18.13
CA LEU A 607 12.58 -6.71 -19.33
C LEU A 607 11.15 -6.47 -19.74
N ASN A 608 10.74 -5.19 -19.76
CA ASN A 608 9.41 -4.78 -20.16
C ASN A 608 9.46 -3.85 -21.36
N ALA A 609 8.37 -3.78 -22.11
CA ALA A 609 8.20 -2.86 -23.22
C ALA A 609 6.77 -2.31 -23.25
N TYR A 610 6.65 -1.07 -23.70
CA TYR A 610 5.37 -0.39 -23.84
C TYR A 610 5.31 0.28 -25.20
N ALA A 611 4.16 0.23 -25.85
CA ALA A 611 3.87 1.03 -27.03
C ALA A 611 2.42 1.50 -27.01
N SER A 612 2.19 2.76 -27.35
CA SER A 612 0.86 3.29 -27.52
C SER A 612 0.70 4.10 -28.81
N TYR A 613 -0.54 4.23 -29.23
CA TYR A 613 -0.95 5.00 -30.39
C TYR A 613 -2.18 5.85 -30.08
N ASP A 614 -2.03 7.18 -30.17
CA ASP A 614 -3.12 8.13 -29.93
C ASP A 614 -4.09 8.15 -31.10
N LEU A 615 -5.35 7.89 -30.80
CA LEU A 615 -6.47 7.89 -31.71
C LEU A 615 -7.23 9.22 -31.61
N SER A 616 -7.66 9.78 -32.72
CA SER A 616 -8.47 11.01 -32.72
C SER A 616 -9.57 10.88 -33.78
N PHE A 617 -10.83 10.95 -33.35
CA PHE A 617 -12.02 10.84 -34.22
C PHE A 617 -12.97 12.02 -33.95
N GLY A 618 -12.71 13.17 -34.54
CA GLY A 618 -13.45 14.40 -34.26
C GLY A 618 -13.13 14.91 -32.83
N ASP A 619 -14.14 14.98 -31.97
CA ASP A 619 -13.99 15.40 -30.56
C ASP A 619 -13.69 14.24 -29.61
N THR A 620 -13.60 13.01 -30.13
CA THR A 620 -13.25 11.81 -29.34
C THR A 620 -11.76 11.56 -29.40
N GLU A 621 -11.12 11.48 -28.25
CA GLU A 621 -9.73 11.07 -28.09
C GLU A 621 -9.67 9.61 -27.61
N GLY A 622 -8.63 8.90 -27.96
CA GLY A 622 -8.45 7.53 -27.51
C GLY A 622 -6.99 7.09 -27.58
N GLU A 623 -6.71 5.97 -26.99
CA GLU A 623 -5.40 5.33 -26.98
C GLU A 623 -5.54 3.83 -27.23
N LEU A 624 -4.72 3.29 -28.11
CA LEU A 624 -4.47 1.85 -28.23
C LEU A 624 -3.09 1.58 -27.65
N PHE A 625 -2.98 0.67 -26.67
CA PHE A 625 -1.69 0.32 -26.10
C PHE A 625 -1.40 -1.18 -26.12
N ILE A 626 -0.13 -1.50 -26.08
CA ILE A 626 0.40 -2.85 -25.87
C ILE A 626 1.55 -2.77 -24.88
N ARG A 627 1.52 -3.64 -23.87
CA ARG A 627 2.61 -3.85 -22.92
C ARG A 627 3.11 -5.28 -23.01
N GLY A 628 4.40 -5.45 -22.91
CA GLY A 628 5.02 -6.74 -22.73
C GLY A 628 5.74 -6.76 -21.39
N ASN A 629 5.40 -7.68 -20.51
CA ASN A 629 5.99 -7.82 -19.19
C ASN A 629 6.84 -9.08 -19.15
N ASN A 630 7.97 -9.01 -18.42
CA ASN A 630 8.93 -10.10 -18.28
C ASN A 630 9.25 -10.80 -19.62
N LEU A 631 9.56 -10.02 -20.67
CA LEU A 631 9.76 -10.51 -22.05
C LEU A 631 10.89 -11.55 -22.20
N THR A 632 11.72 -11.70 -21.19
CA THR A 632 12.80 -12.69 -21.12
C THR A 632 12.39 -14.00 -20.44
N ASP A 633 11.16 -14.07 -19.92
CA ASP A 633 10.62 -15.22 -19.18
C ASP A 633 11.52 -15.63 -18.00
N GLU A 634 12.01 -14.63 -17.27
CA GLU A 634 12.93 -14.82 -16.13
C GLU A 634 12.15 -15.20 -14.86
N LEU A 635 12.59 -16.23 -14.17
CA LEU A 635 12.03 -16.62 -12.88
C LEU A 635 12.52 -15.67 -11.79
N GLY A 636 11.58 -15.02 -11.12
CA GLY A 636 11.83 -14.12 -10.00
C GLY A 636 10.86 -14.35 -8.85
N TYR A 637 11.36 -14.17 -7.63
CA TYR A 637 10.57 -14.23 -6.40
C TYR A 637 10.65 -12.91 -5.65
N ASN A 638 9.52 -12.46 -5.11
CA ASN A 638 9.52 -11.30 -4.25
C ASN A 638 10.10 -11.68 -2.87
N HIS A 639 11.19 -11.02 -2.47
CA HIS A 639 11.86 -11.31 -1.20
C HIS A 639 11.01 -10.89 0.02
N THR A 640 10.14 -9.89 -0.16
CA THR A 640 9.29 -9.34 0.91
C THR A 640 8.05 -10.17 1.20
N SER A 641 7.74 -11.19 0.39
CA SER A 641 6.70 -12.19 0.71
C SER A 641 7.08 -12.99 1.96
N PRO A 642 6.10 -13.44 2.77
CA PRO A 642 6.35 -14.34 3.89
C PRO A 642 7.20 -15.55 3.50
N ALA A 643 8.07 -16.01 4.40
CA ALA A 643 9.01 -17.09 4.11
C ALA A 643 8.30 -18.39 3.70
N THR A 644 7.22 -18.71 4.39
CA THR A 644 6.40 -19.91 4.22
C THR A 644 5.71 -20.01 2.86
N ILE A 645 5.36 -18.87 2.22
CA ILE A 645 4.63 -18.84 0.95
C ILE A 645 5.48 -18.42 -0.25
N LYS A 646 6.67 -17.91 -0.03
CA LYS A 646 7.56 -17.34 -1.08
C LYS A 646 7.76 -18.30 -2.26
N GLY A 647 7.88 -19.60 -2.00
CA GLY A 647 8.08 -20.63 -3.01
C GLY A 647 6.86 -20.91 -3.90
N TYR A 648 5.67 -20.52 -3.49
CA TYR A 648 4.41 -20.82 -4.18
C TYR A 648 4.01 -19.73 -5.19
N ALA A 649 4.45 -18.49 -5.00
CA ALA A 649 4.02 -17.33 -5.79
C ALA A 649 5.21 -16.60 -6.47
N PRO A 650 5.88 -17.20 -7.49
CA PRO A 650 6.84 -16.47 -8.32
C PRO A 650 6.15 -15.37 -9.12
N HIS A 651 6.91 -14.39 -9.62
CA HIS A 651 6.39 -13.37 -10.53
C HIS A 651 5.87 -13.99 -11.84
N PRO A 652 4.86 -13.38 -12.50
CA PRO A 652 4.34 -13.83 -13.78
C PRO A 652 5.44 -13.97 -14.83
N GLY A 653 5.30 -14.98 -15.71
CA GLY A 653 6.15 -15.21 -16.86
C GLY A 653 5.98 -14.17 -17.97
N ALA A 654 6.60 -14.44 -19.13
CA ALA A 654 6.49 -13.55 -20.28
C ALA A 654 5.03 -13.38 -20.71
N SER A 655 4.55 -12.13 -20.70
CA SER A 655 3.16 -11.83 -21.01
C SER A 655 2.98 -10.59 -21.87
N VAL A 656 1.81 -10.48 -22.47
CA VAL A 656 1.41 -9.33 -23.27
C VAL A 656 0.03 -8.86 -22.79
N GLU A 657 -0.06 -7.57 -22.49
CA GLU A 657 -1.33 -6.88 -22.29
C GLU A 657 -1.63 -5.98 -23.48
N VAL A 658 -2.86 -6.03 -23.97
CA VAL A 658 -3.35 -5.14 -25.03
C VAL A 658 -4.59 -4.43 -24.53
N GLY A 659 -4.64 -3.12 -24.69
CA GLY A 659 -5.78 -2.34 -24.22
C GLY A 659 -6.14 -1.18 -25.12
N LEU A 660 -7.35 -0.69 -24.92
CA LEU A 660 -7.97 0.40 -25.66
C LEU A 660 -8.71 1.33 -24.69
N GLY A 661 -8.48 2.62 -24.82
CA GLY A 661 -9.18 3.66 -24.09
C GLY A 661 -9.82 4.67 -25.02
N PHE A 662 -10.96 5.26 -24.65
CA PHE A 662 -11.61 6.37 -25.34
C PHE A 662 -12.15 7.39 -24.34
N ASP A 663 -11.99 8.67 -24.67
CA ASP A 663 -12.59 9.82 -23.99
C ASP A 663 -13.53 10.55 -24.99
N PHE A 664 -14.80 10.76 -24.58
CA PHE A 664 -15.88 11.31 -25.39
C PHE A 664 -16.32 12.68 -24.93
#